data_4c673576469c284abc30d56bcd0b9c3d
#
_entry.id   4c673576469c284abc30d56bcd0b9c3d
#
_cell.length_a   1.000
_cell.length_b   1.000
_cell.length_c   1.000
_cell.angle_alpha   90.00
_cell.angle_beta   90.00
_cell.angle_gamma   90.00
#
_symmetry.space_group_name_H-M   'P 1'
#
loop_
_entity.id
_entity.type
_entity.pdbx_description
1 polymer ?
#
loop_
_entity_poly.entity_id
_entity_poly.type
_entity_poly.pdbx_seq_one_letter_code
_entity_poly.pdbx_strand_id
1 'polypeptide(L)'
;LNKVPVSRMSSSTVGSLLSARGHFTVFAPDNDAVQAYLDTLAMKNIIASASWDGFSDSTTLDSIRKVIVYNSVINSGDNLPAYDVAQFPINDGGEFSKSNMYDRKLIVNYFDDPDSITINGALMDARNNNIRVLNGYVHCVHSVVAPTNNTLGYLLNKIYTEKESGYYVSSMLVHAVGMLDTLQRYRDDEYEQAYQTGQVPEMIAHESGVGYTTGKLPEHRYYGFTFFAETDDVWEREIGKNRFDITVDDVVSWLKENGYYPTAKTDENYHSEDNILNQFVTYHFLPMRLASDRLVLHWNEKGYSSQRKQPTVVQYEYYTCMGKRRLVKFLESAESDGVCINRFPKIDNSRRGSYHEISCDADKAGIKVPIPETEGEFNVRNGIVYPIDQIMAYTEDVQHNLHKERIRFDIASAMPEMMNNDIRLQYYSLGQRWGFPFTSQYPYFDDVFIGDESWFFYYNGYNETMKNYQGDELNVRGFLDITFRLPPVPADGIYEIRFNVQSEGHNRGMVQFYWGENKDNLPPMGIPLDIRTSGLERRTTSGTFPSNVGWERDTQDDDYNAEVDKKLRNNGFMKGAEIYCDGGQGLSTMARADPVIVRRIIVREPMKADETYYLRFKSVLDDQTREFYMDYLEYCPKEVYDNPETPEDIW
;
A
#
# COMPACT_ATOMS: atom_id res chain seq x y z
N LEU A 1 25.40 -14.60 -18.12
CA LEU A 1 25.89 -13.65 -17.12
C LEU A 1 27.07 -12.80 -17.63
N ASN A 2 28.12 -13.41 -18.18
CA ASN A 2 29.35 -12.72 -18.63
C ASN A 2 29.19 -11.89 -19.92
N LYS A 3 28.04 -11.99 -20.60
CA LYS A 3 27.72 -11.21 -21.81
C LYS A 3 26.67 -10.14 -21.57
N VAL A 4 26.17 -10.01 -20.34
CA VAL A 4 25.12 -9.06 -19.98
C VAL A 4 25.74 -7.97 -19.12
N PRO A 5 25.73 -6.70 -19.57
CA PRO A 5 26.24 -5.57 -18.79
C PRO A 5 25.36 -5.27 -17.58
N VAL A 6 25.92 -4.72 -16.51
CA VAL A 6 25.17 -4.32 -15.29
C VAL A 6 24.26 -3.12 -15.56
N SER A 7 24.69 -2.20 -16.43
CA SER A 7 23.89 -1.06 -16.87
C SER A 7 24.30 -0.65 -18.29
N ARG A 8 23.52 0.24 -18.93
CA ARG A 8 23.84 0.77 -20.27
C ARG A 8 25.19 1.49 -20.34
N MET A 9 25.66 2.01 -19.23
CA MET A 9 26.90 2.82 -19.14
C MET A 9 28.08 2.07 -18.50
N SER A 10 27.87 0.84 -18.06
CA SER A 10 28.88 0.06 -17.36
C SER A 10 29.59 -0.92 -18.31
N SER A 11 30.91 -0.97 -18.22
CA SER A 11 31.71 -2.04 -18.83
C SER A 11 31.68 -3.35 -18.02
N SER A 12 31.16 -3.31 -16.79
CA SER A 12 31.05 -4.48 -15.93
C SER A 12 29.87 -5.37 -16.33
N THR A 13 30.06 -6.67 -16.25
CA THR A 13 29.02 -7.65 -16.53
C THR A 13 28.32 -8.12 -15.26
N VAL A 14 27.12 -8.69 -15.39
CA VAL A 14 26.42 -9.32 -14.25
C VAL A 14 27.24 -10.45 -13.65
N GLY A 15 28.01 -11.18 -14.44
CA GLY A 15 28.96 -12.18 -13.91
C GLY A 15 30.03 -11.56 -13.01
N SER A 16 30.56 -10.38 -13.39
CA SER A 16 31.49 -9.65 -12.53
C SER A 16 30.84 -9.10 -11.26
N LEU A 17 29.58 -8.63 -11.37
CA LEU A 17 28.79 -8.15 -10.23
C LEU A 17 28.60 -9.29 -9.21
N LEU A 18 28.16 -10.48 -9.67
CA LEU A 18 27.94 -11.63 -8.80
C LEU A 18 29.24 -12.20 -8.20
N SER A 19 30.40 -11.79 -8.69
CA SER A 19 31.71 -12.13 -8.12
C SER A 19 32.20 -11.10 -7.10
N ALA A 20 31.51 -9.97 -6.97
CA ALA A 20 31.87 -8.92 -6.01
C ALA A 20 31.30 -9.19 -4.60
N ARG A 21 31.64 -8.32 -3.65
CA ARG A 21 30.98 -8.29 -2.34
C ARG A 21 29.53 -7.86 -2.50
N GLY A 22 28.66 -8.39 -1.66
CA GLY A 22 27.24 -8.09 -1.65
C GLY A 22 26.44 -9.33 -1.25
N HIS A 23 25.12 -9.21 -1.27
CA HIS A 23 24.20 -10.30 -0.98
C HIS A 23 23.27 -10.52 -2.18
N PHE A 24 23.41 -11.66 -2.84
CA PHE A 24 22.69 -11.97 -4.06
C PHE A 24 21.79 -13.19 -3.91
N THR A 25 20.59 -13.11 -4.44
CA THR A 25 19.72 -14.26 -4.65
C THR A 25 19.55 -14.47 -6.14
N VAL A 26 19.81 -15.68 -6.61
CA VAL A 26 19.75 -16.02 -8.03
C VAL A 26 18.74 -17.14 -8.24
N PHE A 27 17.70 -16.89 -9.01
CA PHE A 27 16.76 -17.90 -9.51
C PHE A 27 17.25 -18.38 -10.88
N ALA A 28 18.04 -19.44 -10.89
CA ALA A 28 18.74 -19.90 -12.08
C ALA A 28 17.85 -20.86 -12.89
N PRO A 29 17.38 -20.49 -14.09
CA PRO A 29 16.69 -21.43 -14.96
C PRO A 29 17.65 -22.53 -15.40
N ASP A 30 17.19 -23.79 -15.40
CA ASP A 30 17.95 -24.90 -15.92
C ASP A 30 18.04 -24.87 -17.47
N ASN A 31 18.78 -25.78 -18.06
CA ASN A 31 18.95 -25.78 -19.51
C ASN A 31 17.66 -26.08 -20.26
N ASP A 32 16.80 -26.92 -19.71
CA ASP A 32 15.51 -27.26 -20.30
C ASP A 32 14.55 -26.08 -20.22
N ALA A 33 14.55 -25.33 -19.15
CA ALA A 33 13.82 -24.07 -18.99
C ALA A 33 14.22 -23.02 -20.03
N VAL A 34 15.54 -22.86 -20.25
CA VAL A 34 16.05 -21.92 -21.27
C VAL A 34 15.69 -22.39 -22.66
N GLN A 35 15.76 -23.71 -22.94
CA GLN A 35 15.40 -24.28 -24.25
C GLN A 35 13.90 -24.08 -24.51
N ALA A 36 13.03 -24.39 -23.56
CA ALA A 36 11.59 -24.18 -23.70
C ALA A 36 11.22 -22.68 -23.95
N TYR A 37 11.98 -21.78 -23.37
CA TYR A 37 11.83 -20.36 -23.67
C TYR A 37 12.24 -20.00 -25.10
N LEU A 38 13.37 -20.54 -25.60
CA LEU A 38 13.79 -20.35 -26.98
C LEU A 38 12.79 -20.98 -27.96
N ASP A 39 12.22 -22.16 -27.63
CA ASP A 39 11.16 -22.81 -28.41
C ASP A 39 9.93 -21.87 -28.53
N THR A 40 9.55 -21.24 -27.42
CA THR A 40 8.44 -20.25 -27.39
C THR A 40 8.74 -19.05 -28.30
N LEU A 41 9.96 -18.52 -28.27
CA LEU A 41 10.35 -17.39 -29.12
C LEU A 41 10.34 -17.78 -30.62
N ALA A 42 10.74 -18.99 -30.93
CA ALA A 42 10.70 -19.53 -32.31
C ALA A 42 9.25 -19.71 -32.78
N MET A 43 8.38 -20.30 -31.95
CA MET A 43 6.95 -20.43 -32.26
C MET A 43 6.26 -19.08 -32.49
N LYS A 44 6.67 -18.03 -31.74
CA LYS A 44 6.18 -16.65 -31.93
C LYS A 44 6.87 -15.92 -33.09
N ASN A 45 7.72 -16.59 -33.89
CA ASN A 45 8.52 -16.01 -34.99
C ASN A 45 9.40 -14.83 -34.58
N ILE A 46 9.81 -14.76 -33.32
CA ILE A 46 10.75 -13.72 -32.80
C ILE A 46 12.19 -14.11 -33.22
N ILE A 47 12.47 -15.40 -33.29
CA ILE A 47 13.74 -15.96 -33.75
C ILE A 47 13.50 -17.01 -34.82
N ALA A 48 14.49 -17.19 -35.71
CA ALA A 48 14.36 -18.08 -36.87
C ALA A 48 14.41 -19.58 -36.49
N SER A 49 15.06 -19.94 -35.40
CA SER A 49 15.16 -21.30 -34.87
C SER A 49 15.30 -21.24 -33.34
N ALA A 50 14.86 -22.30 -32.67
CA ALA A 50 14.90 -22.44 -31.21
C ALA A 50 16.32 -22.63 -30.65
N SER A 51 17.23 -21.73 -30.99
CA SER A 51 18.64 -21.78 -30.59
C SER A 51 19.23 -20.36 -30.46
N TRP A 52 20.35 -20.23 -29.77
CA TRP A 52 21.08 -18.98 -29.68
C TRP A 52 21.61 -18.45 -31.01
N ASP A 53 21.72 -19.29 -32.02
CA ASP A 53 22.12 -18.91 -33.39
C ASP A 53 20.92 -18.51 -34.26
N GLY A 54 19.70 -18.63 -33.75
CA GLY A 54 18.46 -18.27 -34.44
C GLY A 54 18.12 -16.78 -34.44
N PHE A 55 18.91 -15.95 -33.78
CA PHE A 55 18.72 -14.49 -33.72
C PHE A 55 19.29 -13.83 -34.98
N SER A 56 18.47 -13.02 -35.62
CA SER A 56 18.86 -12.28 -36.84
C SER A 56 19.71 -11.02 -36.55
N ASP A 57 19.61 -10.48 -35.33
CA ASP A 57 20.33 -9.29 -34.91
C ASP A 57 20.83 -9.41 -33.47
N SER A 58 21.93 -8.67 -33.19
CA SER A 58 22.56 -8.66 -31.86
C SER A 58 21.75 -7.93 -30.82
N THR A 59 20.92 -6.96 -31.19
CA THR A 59 20.12 -6.15 -30.26
C THR A 59 19.03 -7.00 -29.62
N THR A 60 18.31 -7.77 -30.43
CA THR A 60 17.30 -8.72 -29.94
C THR A 60 17.95 -9.81 -29.08
N LEU A 61 19.09 -10.37 -29.53
CA LEU A 61 19.84 -11.35 -28.75
C LEU A 61 20.25 -10.82 -27.36
N ASP A 62 20.80 -9.62 -27.31
CA ASP A 62 21.24 -9.02 -26.05
C ASP A 62 20.04 -8.63 -25.17
N SER A 63 18.93 -8.20 -25.76
CA SER A 63 17.68 -7.94 -25.04
C SER A 63 17.16 -9.22 -24.37
N ILE A 64 17.09 -10.33 -25.09
CA ILE A 64 16.61 -11.62 -24.54
C ILE A 64 17.55 -12.15 -23.45
N ARG A 65 18.87 -12.08 -23.67
CA ARG A 65 19.86 -12.41 -22.61
C ARG A 65 19.64 -11.57 -21.35
N LYS A 66 19.40 -10.29 -21.55
CA LYS A 66 19.14 -9.36 -20.45
C LYS A 66 17.85 -9.71 -19.72
N VAL A 67 16.77 -10.04 -20.44
CA VAL A 67 15.50 -10.47 -19.84
C VAL A 67 15.71 -11.68 -18.93
N ILE A 68 16.37 -12.72 -19.42
CA ILE A 68 16.63 -13.92 -18.61
C ILE A 68 17.45 -13.58 -17.36
N VAL A 69 18.56 -12.86 -17.53
CA VAL A 69 19.52 -12.63 -16.44
C VAL A 69 18.99 -11.63 -15.41
N TYR A 70 18.42 -10.51 -15.84
CA TYR A 70 17.97 -9.47 -14.92
C TYR A 70 16.74 -9.89 -14.12
N ASN A 71 15.84 -10.69 -14.72
CA ASN A 71 14.71 -11.20 -13.96
C ASN A 71 15.11 -12.29 -12.95
N SER A 72 16.25 -12.93 -13.14
CA SER A 72 16.74 -14.02 -12.29
C SER A 72 17.55 -13.54 -11.07
N VAL A 73 17.95 -12.28 -10.98
CA VAL A 73 18.89 -11.81 -9.95
C VAL A 73 18.27 -10.73 -9.08
N ILE A 74 18.25 -10.97 -7.77
CA ILE A 74 17.98 -9.96 -6.75
C ILE A 74 19.31 -9.57 -6.11
N ASN A 75 19.61 -8.28 -6.08
CA ASN A 75 20.73 -7.70 -5.36
C ASN A 75 20.21 -7.04 -4.07
N SER A 76 20.46 -7.66 -2.92
CA SER A 76 20.03 -7.13 -1.61
C SER A 76 20.96 -6.04 -1.08
N GLY A 77 22.07 -5.74 -1.78
CA GLY A 77 23.08 -4.78 -1.32
C GLY A 77 23.93 -5.34 -0.16
N ASP A 78 24.57 -4.41 0.57
CA ASP A 78 25.48 -4.79 1.67
C ASP A 78 24.77 -4.98 3.01
N ASN A 79 23.56 -4.43 3.15
CA ASN A 79 22.87 -4.30 4.44
C ASN A 79 21.76 -5.34 4.67
N LEU A 80 21.23 -5.94 3.61
CA LEU A 80 20.20 -6.98 3.72
C LEU A 80 20.77 -8.34 3.32
N PRO A 81 20.34 -9.42 3.99
CA PRO A 81 20.77 -10.75 3.61
C PRO A 81 20.23 -11.15 2.22
N ALA A 82 20.91 -12.09 1.57
CA ALA A 82 20.34 -12.81 0.45
C ALA A 82 19.23 -13.76 0.94
N TYR A 83 18.23 -14.00 0.14
CA TYR A 83 17.11 -14.83 0.51
C TYR A 83 17.46 -16.31 0.41
N ASP A 84 17.47 -17.02 1.52
CA ASP A 84 17.25 -18.47 1.56
C ASP A 84 15.73 -18.76 1.60
N VAL A 85 15.32 -20.00 1.47
CA VAL A 85 13.90 -20.37 1.45
C VAL A 85 13.18 -19.97 2.75
N ALA A 86 13.86 -19.95 3.88
CA ALA A 86 13.26 -19.55 5.15
C ALA A 86 13.01 -18.03 5.26
N GLN A 87 13.63 -17.26 4.38
CA GLN A 87 13.49 -15.79 4.30
C GLN A 87 12.56 -15.34 3.18
N PHE A 88 11.96 -16.27 2.46
CA PHE A 88 10.95 -15.94 1.45
C PHE A 88 9.72 -15.34 2.12
N PRO A 89 8.93 -14.51 1.39
CA PRO A 89 7.64 -14.07 1.87
C PRO A 89 6.81 -15.24 2.38
N ILE A 90 6.26 -15.11 3.57
CA ILE A 90 5.55 -16.22 4.24
C ILE A 90 4.18 -16.46 3.63
N ASN A 91 3.57 -15.41 3.11
CA ASN A 91 2.24 -15.46 2.50
C ASN A 91 2.33 -16.01 1.08
N ASP A 92 1.38 -16.84 0.70
CA ASP A 92 1.16 -17.21 -0.69
C ASP A 92 0.73 -15.97 -1.50
N GLY A 93 1.35 -15.80 -2.69
CA GLY A 93 1.24 -14.56 -3.44
C GLY A 93 2.00 -13.38 -2.82
N GLY A 94 2.84 -13.64 -1.81
CA GLY A 94 3.66 -12.65 -1.16
C GLY A 94 4.83 -12.18 -2.01
N GLU A 95 5.24 -10.94 -1.80
CA GLU A 95 6.21 -10.24 -2.61
C GLU A 95 7.56 -10.12 -1.90
N PHE A 96 8.64 -10.41 -2.62
CA PHE A 96 9.99 -10.14 -2.11
C PHE A 96 10.17 -8.65 -1.84
N SER A 97 10.76 -8.31 -0.71
CA SER A 97 10.96 -6.90 -0.32
C SER A 97 11.94 -6.17 -1.24
N LYS A 98 12.81 -6.87 -1.96
CA LYS A 98 13.74 -6.31 -2.94
C LYS A 98 13.39 -6.71 -4.35
N SER A 99 13.47 -5.73 -5.25
CA SER A 99 13.29 -5.94 -6.68
C SER A 99 14.47 -6.71 -7.30
N ASN A 100 14.20 -7.38 -8.41
CA ASN A 100 15.25 -7.93 -9.26
C ASN A 100 15.99 -6.82 -10.05
N MET A 101 16.95 -7.18 -10.88
CA MET A 101 17.72 -6.20 -11.67
C MET A 101 16.90 -5.47 -12.76
N TYR A 102 15.64 -5.84 -12.95
CA TYR A 102 14.67 -5.10 -13.79
C TYR A 102 13.74 -4.20 -12.98
N ASP A 103 14.02 -3.97 -11.70
CA ASP A 103 13.16 -3.23 -10.78
C ASP A 103 11.76 -3.85 -10.61
N ARG A 104 11.65 -5.14 -10.89
CA ARG A 104 10.43 -5.90 -10.70
C ARG A 104 10.50 -6.63 -9.36
N LYS A 105 9.47 -6.54 -8.58
CA LYS A 105 9.29 -7.39 -7.42
C LYS A 105 8.78 -8.75 -7.84
N LEU A 106 9.42 -9.79 -7.36
CA LEU A 106 9.01 -11.16 -7.60
C LEU A 106 8.00 -11.60 -6.56
N ILE A 107 7.09 -12.47 -6.97
CA ILE A 107 6.04 -13.05 -6.12
C ILE A 107 6.35 -14.53 -5.90
N VAL A 108 6.15 -15.00 -4.67
CA VAL A 108 6.23 -16.41 -4.31
C VAL A 108 4.83 -16.98 -4.14
N ASN A 109 4.59 -18.18 -4.70
CA ASN A 109 3.39 -18.96 -4.43
C ASN A 109 3.75 -20.31 -3.85
N TYR A 110 2.91 -20.77 -2.91
CA TYR A 110 3.04 -22.04 -2.21
C TYR A 110 1.86 -22.93 -2.56
N PHE A 111 2.12 -24.19 -2.82
CA PHE A 111 1.09 -25.19 -3.12
C PHE A 111 0.96 -26.18 -1.96
N ASP A 112 -0.10 -26.99 -1.99
CA ASP A 112 -0.36 -28.00 -0.94
C ASP A 112 0.76 -29.02 -0.78
N ASP A 113 1.50 -29.29 -1.86
CA ASP A 113 2.76 -30.04 -1.78
C ASP A 113 3.85 -29.10 -1.24
N PRO A 114 4.42 -29.37 -0.04
CA PRO A 114 5.38 -28.48 0.60
C PRO A 114 6.67 -28.26 -0.18
N ASP A 115 6.96 -29.10 -1.17
CA ASP A 115 8.13 -28.95 -2.06
C ASP A 115 7.83 -28.13 -3.31
N SER A 116 6.55 -27.73 -3.53
CA SER A 116 6.13 -26.98 -4.71
C SER A 116 6.04 -25.49 -4.41
N ILE A 117 7.13 -24.78 -4.71
CA ILE A 117 7.23 -23.32 -4.61
C ILE A 117 7.45 -22.75 -6.00
N THR A 118 6.71 -21.71 -6.37
CA THR A 118 6.97 -20.98 -7.62
C THR A 118 7.40 -19.54 -7.35
N ILE A 119 8.23 -19.02 -8.25
CA ILE A 119 8.67 -17.63 -8.27
C ILE A 119 8.19 -17.01 -9.58
N ASN A 120 7.19 -16.12 -9.51
CA ASN A 120 6.51 -15.62 -10.69
C ASN A 120 6.10 -16.76 -11.66
N GLY A 121 5.51 -17.82 -11.13
CA GLY A 121 5.10 -19.00 -11.90
C GLY A 121 6.22 -19.97 -12.26
N ALA A 122 7.49 -19.62 -12.06
CA ALA A 122 8.61 -20.52 -12.32
C ALA A 122 8.79 -21.50 -11.14
N LEU A 123 8.50 -22.80 -11.38
CA LEU A 123 8.62 -23.84 -10.35
C LEU A 123 10.07 -24.01 -9.92
N MET A 124 10.32 -23.96 -8.62
CA MET A 124 11.63 -24.23 -8.05
C MET A 124 11.93 -25.72 -8.06
N ASP A 125 13.20 -26.07 -8.31
CA ASP A 125 13.68 -27.43 -8.18
C ASP A 125 13.76 -27.82 -6.69
N ALA A 126 13.02 -28.84 -6.28
CA ALA A 126 12.97 -29.30 -4.90
C ALA A 126 14.33 -29.80 -4.35
N ARG A 127 15.26 -30.23 -5.21
CA ARG A 127 16.57 -30.77 -4.84
C ARG A 127 17.69 -29.75 -4.98
N ASN A 128 17.61 -28.87 -5.98
CA ASN A 128 18.64 -27.90 -6.33
C ASN A 128 18.20 -26.46 -5.95
N ASN A 129 17.59 -26.32 -4.79
CA ASN A 129 17.29 -25.02 -4.22
C ASN A 129 18.19 -24.76 -2.98
N ASN A 130 18.14 -23.51 -2.52
CA ASN A 130 18.82 -23.10 -1.29
C ASN A 130 20.34 -23.37 -1.29
N ILE A 131 20.96 -23.36 -2.48
CA ILE A 131 22.39 -23.61 -2.67
C ILE A 131 23.15 -22.39 -2.16
N ARG A 132 23.78 -22.54 -0.99
CA ARG A 132 24.57 -21.48 -0.38
C ARG A 132 25.87 -21.26 -1.13
N VAL A 133 26.14 -20.02 -1.48
CA VAL A 133 27.42 -19.56 -2.05
C VAL A 133 28.06 -18.51 -1.14
N LEU A 134 29.27 -18.05 -1.46
CA LEU A 134 30.03 -17.13 -0.61
C LEU A 134 29.26 -15.82 -0.29
N ASN A 135 28.51 -15.32 -1.25
CA ASN A 135 27.82 -14.03 -1.19
C ASN A 135 26.32 -14.12 -1.50
N GLY A 136 25.69 -15.28 -1.22
CA GLY A 136 24.25 -15.43 -1.40
C GLY A 136 23.73 -16.85 -1.56
N TYR A 137 22.63 -16.95 -2.25
CA TYR A 137 21.92 -18.21 -2.52
C TYR A 137 21.56 -18.36 -4.00
N VAL A 138 21.59 -19.60 -4.48
CA VAL A 138 21.12 -19.98 -5.80
C VAL A 138 19.97 -20.97 -5.66
N HIS A 139 18.89 -20.71 -6.36
CA HIS A 139 17.71 -21.57 -6.46
C HIS A 139 17.49 -21.92 -7.93
N CYS A 140 17.55 -23.18 -8.27
CA CYS A 140 17.24 -23.62 -9.65
C CYS A 140 15.74 -23.59 -9.89
N VAL A 141 15.34 -23.21 -11.09
CA VAL A 141 13.93 -23.12 -11.52
C VAL A 141 13.75 -23.79 -12.88
N HIS A 142 12.57 -24.39 -13.11
CA HIS A 142 12.22 -25.14 -14.31
C HIS A 142 11.58 -24.30 -15.42
N SER A 143 11.55 -22.98 -15.27
CA SER A 143 11.20 -22.03 -16.32
C SER A 143 11.94 -20.71 -16.13
N VAL A 144 11.96 -19.87 -17.17
CA VAL A 144 12.54 -18.52 -17.08
C VAL A 144 11.64 -17.65 -16.23
N VAL A 145 12.20 -17.05 -15.18
CA VAL A 145 11.47 -16.19 -14.27
C VAL A 145 11.03 -14.92 -14.99
N ALA A 146 9.75 -14.58 -14.90
CA ALA A 146 9.18 -13.35 -15.43
C ALA A 146 9.70 -13.00 -16.84
N PRO A 147 9.35 -13.77 -17.88
CA PRO A 147 9.97 -13.69 -19.21
C PRO A 147 9.68 -12.40 -19.97
N THR A 148 8.94 -11.46 -19.38
CA THR A 148 8.58 -10.16 -19.98
C THR A 148 9.09 -9.01 -19.15
N ASN A 149 9.27 -7.84 -19.77
CA ASN A 149 9.68 -6.61 -19.11
C ASN A 149 8.66 -5.48 -19.35
N ASN A 150 7.41 -5.85 -19.51
CA ASN A 150 6.34 -4.94 -19.88
C ASN A 150 5.89 -4.10 -18.68
N THR A 151 5.45 -2.89 -18.96
CA THR A 151 4.65 -2.07 -18.04
C THR A 151 3.16 -2.44 -18.17
N LEU A 152 2.35 -2.01 -17.21
CA LEU A 152 0.91 -2.24 -17.25
C LEU A 152 0.26 -1.62 -18.50
N GLY A 153 0.64 -0.37 -18.84
CA GLY A 153 0.14 0.27 -20.05
C GLY A 153 0.50 -0.47 -21.33
N TYR A 154 1.73 -1.03 -21.42
CA TYR A 154 2.12 -1.87 -22.56
C TYR A 154 1.28 -3.15 -22.63
N LEU A 155 1.11 -3.84 -21.50
CA LEU A 155 0.32 -5.08 -21.46
C LEU A 155 -1.12 -4.84 -21.94
N LEU A 156 -1.80 -3.84 -21.38
CA LEU A 156 -3.19 -3.55 -21.73
C LEU A 156 -3.33 -3.07 -23.18
N ASN A 157 -2.38 -2.26 -23.68
CA ASN A 157 -2.38 -1.86 -25.08
C ASN A 157 -2.21 -3.07 -26.02
N LYS A 158 -1.34 -4.03 -25.65
CA LYS A 158 -1.13 -5.26 -26.41
C LYS A 158 -2.39 -6.11 -26.46
N ILE A 159 -3.03 -6.37 -25.31
CA ILE A 159 -4.28 -7.15 -25.22
C ILE A 159 -5.35 -6.53 -26.15
N TYR A 160 -5.49 -5.22 -26.12
CA TYR A 160 -6.47 -4.51 -26.97
C TYR A 160 -6.12 -4.58 -28.46
N THR A 161 -4.88 -4.26 -28.84
CA THR A 161 -4.47 -4.16 -30.25
C THR A 161 -4.36 -5.53 -30.93
N GLU A 162 -3.90 -6.56 -30.21
CA GLU A 162 -3.78 -7.91 -30.71
C GLU A 162 -5.07 -8.73 -30.54
N LYS A 163 -6.11 -8.13 -29.93
CA LYS A 163 -7.39 -8.78 -29.61
C LYS A 163 -7.21 -10.09 -28.85
N GLU A 164 -6.36 -10.05 -27.83
CA GLU A 164 -6.17 -11.18 -26.94
C GLU A 164 -7.40 -11.34 -26.04
N SER A 165 -7.92 -12.56 -25.91
CA SER A 165 -9.05 -12.85 -25.02
C SER A 165 -8.64 -12.85 -23.56
N GLY A 166 -9.61 -12.69 -22.68
CA GLY A 166 -9.46 -12.67 -21.22
C GLY A 166 -9.77 -11.31 -20.61
N TYR A 167 -9.18 -10.23 -21.15
CA TYR A 167 -9.34 -8.86 -20.66
C TYR A 167 -9.43 -7.84 -21.79
N TYR A 168 -9.89 -8.26 -22.95
CA TYR A 168 -10.00 -7.39 -24.14
C TYR A 168 -10.91 -6.19 -23.88
N VAL A 169 -12.09 -6.42 -23.29
CA VAL A 169 -13.07 -5.35 -23.04
C VAL A 169 -12.50 -4.36 -22.01
N SER A 170 -12.01 -4.83 -20.87
CA SER A 170 -11.41 -3.94 -19.86
C SER A 170 -10.21 -3.15 -20.41
N SER A 171 -9.39 -3.78 -21.28
CA SER A 171 -8.28 -3.09 -21.95
C SER A 171 -8.75 -2.04 -22.96
N MET A 172 -9.84 -2.31 -23.70
CA MET A 172 -10.49 -1.34 -24.60
C MET A 172 -10.98 -0.11 -23.81
N LEU A 173 -11.60 -0.31 -22.66
CA LEU A 173 -12.09 0.79 -21.83
C LEU A 173 -10.95 1.66 -21.29
N VAL A 174 -9.85 1.04 -20.83
CA VAL A 174 -8.63 1.74 -20.39
C VAL A 174 -8.03 2.58 -21.52
N HIS A 175 -8.02 2.03 -22.74
CA HIS A 175 -7.58 2.77 -23.93
C HIS A 175 -8.50 3.97 -24.22
N ALA A 176 -9.82 3.79 -24.14
CA ALA A 176 -10.80 4.83 -24.41
C ALA A 176 -10.70 6.02 -23.45
N VAL A 177 -10.40 5.80 -22.18
CA VAL A 177 -10.21 6.88 -21.18
C VAL A 177 -8.82 7.50 -21.19
N GLY A 178 -7.91 7.03 -22.05
CA GLY A 178 -6.59 7.63 -22.24
C GLY A 178 -5.58 7.35 -21.11
N MET A 179 -5.73 6.29 -20.33
CA MET A 179 -4.85 6.00 -19.20
C MET A 179 -3.52 5.33 -19.58
N LEU A 180 -3.36 4.85 -20.81
CA LEU A 180 -2.19 4.03 -21.19
C LEU A 180 -0.85 4.70 -20.91
N ASP A 181 -0.69 5.99 -21.21
CA ASP A 181 0.56 6.72 -20.98
C ASP A 181 0.89 6.80 -19.49
N THR A 182 -0.11 7.06 -18.65
CA THR A 182 0.05 7.05 -17.20
C THR A 182 0.50 5.68 -16.69
N LEU A 183 -0.13 4.60 -17.19
CA LEU A 183 0.18 3.22 -16.80
C LEU A 183 1.51 2.70 -17.38
N GLN A 184 2.16 3.42 -18.30
CA GLN A 184 3.51 3.12 -18.76
C GLN A 184 4.60 3.68 -17.85
N ARG A 185 4.29 4.68 -17.01
CA ARG A 185 5.27 5.25 -16.09
C ARG A 185 5.66 4.25 -15.03
N TYR A 186 6.96 4.15 -14.76
CA TYR A 186 7.48 3.28 -13.70
C TYR A 186 8.56 3.93 -12.84
N ARG A 187 9.17 5.01 -13.32
CA ARG A 187 10.19 5.80 -12.61
C ARG A 187 9.95 7.29 -12.77
N ASP A 188 10.39 8.03 -11.78
CA ASP A 188 10.54 9.48 -11.85
C ASP A 188 11.96 9.81 -12.29
N ASP A 189 12.12 10.05 -13.58
CA ASP A 189 13.44 10.31 -14.18
C ASP A 189 14.07 11.61 -13.66
N GLU A 190 13.26 12.61 -13.31
CA GLU A 190 13.74 13.89 -12.77
C GLU A 190 14.31 13.71 -11.35
N TYR A 191 13.61 13.00 -10.49
CA TYR A 191 14.07 12.67 -9.15
C TYR A 191 15.38 11.84 -9.19
N GLU A 192 15.40 10.79 -10.02
CA GLU A 192 16.57 9.93 -10.14
C GLU A 192 17.80 10.67 -10.70
N GLN A 193 17.59 11.57 -11.66
CA GLN A 193 18.67 12.43 -12.17
C GLN A 193 19.19 13.37 -11.07
N ALA A 194 18.30 13.97 -10.28
CA ALA A 194 18.68 14.83 -9.17
C ALA A 194 19.48 14.05 -8.09
N TYR A 195 19.09 12.82 -7.80
CA TYR A 195 19.80 11.93 -6.87
C TYR A 195 21.19 11.56 -7.41
N GLN A 196 21.30 11.11 -8.67
CA GLN A 196 22.56 10.71 -9.29
C GLN A 196 23.55 11.87 -9.43
N THR A 197 23.07 13.09 -9.61
CA THR A 197 23.92 14.30 -9.70
C THR A 197 24.26 14.93 -8.35
N GLY A 198 23.78 14.32 -7.24
CA GLY A 198 24.02 14.79 -5.88
C GLY A 198 23.21 16.04 -5.50
N GLN A 199 22.19 16.39 -6.29
CA GLN A 199 21.23 17.44 -5.92
C GLN A 199 20.31 16.95 -4.80
N VAL A 200 19.95 15.66 -4.81
CA VAL A 200 19.32 14.96 -3.68
C VAL A 200 20.44 14.24 -2.93
N PRO A 201 20.75 14.61 -1.68
CA PRO A 201 21.81 13.97 -0.93
C PRO A 201 21.42 12.55 -0.53
N GLU A 202 22.37 11.63 -0.57
CA GLU A 202 22.16 10.26 -0.12
C GLU A 202 21.71 10.20 1.34
N MET A 203 22.21 11.09 2.18
CA MET A 203 21.90 11.15 3.60
C MET A 203 21.65 12.59 4.03
N ILE A 204 20.59 12.83 4.79
CA ILE A 204 20.37 14.10 5.49
C ILE A 204 20.97 13.97 6.90
N ALA A 205 21.97 14.79 7.22
CA ALA A 205 22.48 14.89 8.58
C ALA A 205 21.47 15.65 9.43
N HIS A 206 21.00 15.00 10.50
CA HIS A 206 20.16 15.66 11.49
C HIS A 206 21.06 16.32 12.54
N GLU A 207 21.08 17.65 12.61
CA GLU A 207 21.93 18.42 13.53
C GLU A 207 21.46 18.38 14.99
N SER A 208 20.27 17.94 15.28
CA SER A 208 19.77 17.94 16.68
C SER A 208 20.01 16.59 17.34
N GLY A 209 20.90 16.54 18.27
CA GLY A 209 21.37 15.54 19.22
C GLY A 209 20.41 14.47 19.80
N VAL A 210 19.41 14.08 19.08
CA VAL A 210 18.55 12.96 19.37
C VAL A 210 19.06 11.76 18.61
N GLY A 211 19.62 10.78 19.27
CA GLY A 211 20.39 9.65 18.74
C GLY A 211 19.62 8.71 17.80
N TYR A 212 19.23 9.22 16.66
CA TYR A 212 18.66 8.43 15.57
C TYR A 212 19.68 8.30 14.45
N THR A 213 19.86 7.07 14.00
CA THR A 213 20.59 6.81 12.75
C THR A 213 19.85 7.53 11.62
N THR A 214 20.58 8.40 10.93
CA THR A 214 20.10 9.08 9.73
C THR A 214 19.77 8.02 8.69
N GLY A 215 18.51 7.94 8.28
CA GLY A 215 18.08 7.10 7.15
C GLY A 215 18.62 7.67 5.83
N LYS A 216 18.79 6.82 4.84
CA LYS A 216 19.09 7.24 3.48
C LYS A 216 17.81 7.72 2.81
N LEU A 217 17.89 8.78 2.02
CA LEU A 217 16.82 9.10 1.09
C LEU A 217 16.70 8.00 0.05
N PRO A 218 15.48 7.70 -0.44
CA PRO A 218 15.32 6.73 -1.50
C PRO A 218 16.12 7.10 -2.74
N GLU A 219 16.81 6.14 -3.32
CA GLU A 219 17.58 6.31 -4.56
C GLU A 219 16.66 6.46 -5.76
N HIS A 220 15.47 5.89 -5.66
CA HIS A 220 14.46 5.85 -6.71
C HIS A 220 13.13 6.40 -6.22
N ARG A 221 12.32 6.88 -7.17
CA ARG A 221 10.91 7.17 -6.98
C ARG A 221 10.12 6.42 -8.07
N TYR A 222 9.56 5.28 -7.67
CA TYR A 222 8.79 4.42 -8.57
C TYR A 222 7.31 4.79 -8.59
N TYR A 223 6.70 4.61 -9.76
CA TYR A 223 5.26 4.56 -9.94
C TYR A 223 4.80 3.10 -10.02
N GLY A 224 3.70 2.80 -9.37
CA GLY A 224 3.12 1.47 -9.38
C GLY A 224 1.61 1.52 -9.45
N PHE A 225 0.99 0.45 -9.96
CA PHE A 225 -0.45 0.38 -10.16
C PHE A 225 -0.98 -1.01 -9.81
N THR A 226 -2.19 -1.03 -9.25
CA THR A 226 -2.97 -2.26 -9.11
C THR A 226 -4.25 -2.09 -9.91
N PHE A 227 -4.56 -3.04 -10.76
CA PHE A 227 -5.75 -3.03 -11.60
C PHE A 227 -6.63 -4.23 -11.26
N PHE A 228 -7.86 -3.98 -10.88
CA PHE A 228 -8.90 -4.99 -10.70
C PHE A 228 -9.72 -5.04 -11.99
N ALA A 229 -9.51 -6.09 -12.79
CA ALA A 229 -10.05 -6.17 -14.13
C ALA A 229 -11.18 -7.20 -14.21
N GLU A 230 -12.36 -6.79 -14.64
CA GLU A 230 -13.39 -7.72 -15.06
C GLU A 230 -12.88 -8.55 -16.22
N THR A 231 -13.11 -9.86 -16.13
CA THR A 231 -12.82 -10.76 -17.25
C THR A 231 -13.80 -10.55 -18.42
N ASP A 232 -13.39 -10.92 -19.62
CA ASP A 232 -14.29 -10.84 -20.79
C ASP A 232 -15.59 -11.62 -20.59
N ASP A 233 -15.57 -12.71 -19.84
CA ASP A 233 -16.76 -13.51 -19.54
C ASP A 233 -17.78 -12.75 -18.68
N VAL A 234 -17.30 -11.86 -17.79
CA VAL A 234 -18.17 -10.93 -17.05
C VAL A 234 -18.86 -9.98 -18.03
N TRP A 235 -18.10 -9.36 -18.93
CA TRP A 235 -18.64 -8.43 -19.91
C TRP A 235 -19.61 -9.08 -20.89
N GLU A 236 -19.31 -10.31 -21.38
CA GLU A 236 -20.22 -11.06 -22.23
C GLU A 236 -21.54 -11.38 -21.52
N ARG A 237 -21.49 -11.72 -20.25
CA ARG A 237 -22.67 -11.95 -19.43
C ARG A 237 -23.52 -10.70 -19.23
N GLU A 238 -22.89 -9.57 -18.91
CA GLU A 238 -23.59 -8.32 -18.60
C GLU A 238 -24.15 -7.62 -19.84
N ILE A 239 -23.41 -7.59 -20.95
CA ILE A 239 -23.79 -6.92 -22.19
C ILE A 239 -24.58 -7.86 -23.13
N GLY A 240 -24.38 -9.15 -23.04
CA GLY A 240 -25.05 -10.15 -23.91
C GLY A 240 -24.50 -10.20 -25.32
N LYS A 241 -23.24 -9.76 -25.55
CA LYS A 241 -22.52 -9.81 -26.82
C LYS A 241 -21.21 -10.55 -26.69
N ASN A 242 -20.67 -11.03 -27.83
CA ASN A 242 -19.30 -11.54 -27.82
C ASN A 242 -18.30 -10.42 -27.52
N ARG A 243 -17.24 -10.71 -26.74
CA ARG A 243 -16.22 -9.75 -26.29
C ARG A 243 -15.67 -8.85 -27.41
N PHE A 244 -15.47 -9.38 -28.60
CA PHE A 244 -14.92 -8.61 -29.72
C PHE A 244 -15.96 -7.76 -30.47
N ASP A 245 -17.25 -7.95 -30.15
CA ASP A 245 -18.38 -7.17 -30.69
C ASP A 245 -18.88 -6.12 -29.67
N ILE A 246 -18.38 -6.14 -28.44
CA ILE A 246 -18.68 -5.12 -27.42
C ILE A 246 -17.90 -3.85 -27.77
N THR A 247 -18.64 -2.74 -27.78
CA THR A 247 -18.09 -1.39 -28.02
C THR A 247 -18.09 -0.54 -26.74
N VAL A 248 -17.34 0.55 -26.76
CA VAL A 248 -17.36 1.55 -25.66
C VAL A 248 -18.78 2.09 -25.43
N ASP A 249 -19.53 2.34 -26.51
CA ASP A 249 -20.91 2.85 -26.42
C ASP A 249 -21.88 1.84 -25.79
N ASP A 250 -21.66 0.54 -26.00
CA ASP A 250 -22.43 -0.50 -25.34
C ASP A 250 -22.24 -0.44 -23.82
N VAL A 251 -20.97 -0.30 -23.36
CA VAL A 251 -20.65 -0.20 -21.94
C VAL A 251 -21.21 1.08 -21.35
N VAL A 252 -21.06 2.23 -22.02
CA VAL A 252 -21.62 3.51 -21.57
C VAL A 252 -23.14 3.43 -21.46
N SER A 253 -23.81 2.79 -22.43
CA SER A 253 -25.25 2.58 -22.40
C SER A 253 -25.68 1.69 -21.24
N TRP A 254 -24.96 0.60 -21.03
CA TRP A 254 -25.16 -0.34 -19.93
C TRP A 254 -25.00 0.34 -18.55
N LEU A 255 -23.94 1.17 -18.36
CA LEU A 255 -23.73 1.94 -17.14
C LEU A 255 -24.92 2.88 -16.85
N LYS A 256 -25.45 3.55 -17.87
CA LYS A 256 -26.64 4.43 -17.74
C LYS A 256 -27.89 3.66 -17.38
N GLU A 257 -28.17 2.57 -18.08
CA GLU A 257 -29.34 1.73 -17.87
C GLU A 257 -29.40 1.12 -16.47
N ASN A 258 -28.25 0.81 -15.91
CA ASN A 258 -28.10 0.30 -14.54
C ASN A 258 -27.98 1.42 -13.48
N GLY A 259 -28.05 2.69 -13.87
CA GLY A 259 -28.05 3.82 -12.94
C GLY A 259 -26.72 4.08 -12.26
N TYR A 260 -25.60 3.63 -12.83
CA TYR A 260 -24.28 3.92 -12.30
C TYR A 260 -23.90 5.38 -12.54
N TYR A 261 -23.29 6.01 -11.55
CA TYR A 261 -22.79 7.40 -11.62
C TYR A 261 -23.83 8.40 -12.19
N PRO A 262 -24.99 8.56 -11.54
CA PRO A 262 -26.15 9.29 -12.13
C PRO A 262 -25.88 10.77 -12.40
N THR A 263 -24.87 11.36 -11.76
CA THR A 263 -24.47 12.77 -11.93
C THR A 263 -23.34 12.96 -12.94
N ALA A 264 -22.77 11.89 -13.47
CA ALA A 264 -21.65 11.96 -14.39
C ALA A 264 -22.09 12.40 -15.80
N LYS A 265 -21.18 13.07 -16.53
CA LYS A 265 -21.39 13.42 -17.93
C LYS A 265 -21.33 12.16 -18.80
N THR A 266 -22.14 12.15 -19.84
CA THR A 266 -22.30 11.00 -20.75
C THR A 266 -21.97 11.35 -22.20
N ASP A 267 -21.19 12.41 -22.40
CA ASP A 267 -20.63 12.79 -23.70
C ASP A 267 -19.45 11.90 -24.11
N GLU A 268 -18.93 12.10 -25.31
CA GLU A 268 -17.80 11.33 -25.85
C GLU A 268 -16.43 11.80 -25.32
N ASN A 269 -16.38 12.73 -24.36
CA ASN A 269 -15.14 13.16 -23.74
C ASN A 269 -14.75 12.23 -22.61
N TYR A 270 -14.37 10.99 -22.97
CA TYR A 270 -14.00 9.92 -22.03
C TYR A 270 -12.74 10.22 -21.22
N HIS A 271 -11.93 11.21 -21.61
CA HIS A 271 -10.75 11.66 -20.86
C HIS A 271 -11.09 12.54 -19.66
N SER A 272 -12.31 13.11 -19.63
CA SER A 272 -12.75 13.96 -18.52
C SER A 272 -13.08 13.14 -17.28
N GLU A 273 -12.55 13.52 -16.12
CA GLU A 273 -12.90 12.90 -14.84
C GLU A 273 -14.39 13.01 -14.47
N ASP A 274 -15.13 13.94 -15.09
CA ASP A 274 -16.58 14.05 -14.92
C ASP A 274 -17.37 13.06 -15.79
N ASN A 275 -16.71 12.38 -16.73
CA ASN A 275 -17.38 11.44 -17.63
C ASN A 275 -17.65 10.10 -16.93
N ILE A 276 -18.82 9.51 -17.25
CA ILE A 276 -19.27 8.25 -16.64
C ILE A 276 -18.28 7.10 -16.85
N LEU A 277 -17.72 6.99 -18.07
CA LEU A 277 -16.75 5.94 -18.38
C LEU A 277 -15.44 6.15 -17.64
N ASN A 278 -14.98 7.41 -17.56
CA ASN A 278 -13.76 7.72 -16.81
C ASN A 278 -13.89 7.37 -15.34
N GLN A 279 -14.99 7.77 -14.70
CA GLN A 279 -15.25 7.46 -13.30
C GLN A 279 -15.32 5.95 -13.04
N PHE A 280 -15.96 5.22 -13.96
CA PHE A 280 -16.03 3.76 -13.89
C PHE A 280 -14.62 3.14 -13.98
N VAL A 281 -13.89 3.41 -15.06
CA VAL A 281 -12.59 2.79 -15.33
C VAL A 281 -11.55 3.16 -14.26
N THR A 282 -11.47 4.44 -13.87
CA THR A 282 -10.45 4.90 -12.90
C THR A 282 -10.69 4.37 -11.49
N TYR A 283 -11.91 3.96 -11.14
CA TYR A 283 -12.22 3.31 -9.88
C TYR A 283 -11.57 1.93 -9.73
N HIS A 284 -11.21 1.27 -10.83
CA HIS A 284 -10.54 -0.02 -10.84
C HIS A 284 -9.04 0.05 -10.58
N PHE A 285 -8.47 1.23 -10.48
CA PHE A 285 -7.03 1.42 -10.34
C PHE A 285 -6.64 2.04 -9.02
N LEU A 286 -5.66 1.42 -8.35
CA LEU A 286 -4.92 2.06 -7.27
C LEU A 286 -3.60 2.63 -7.83
N PRO A 287 -3.16 3.83 -7.39
CA PRO A 287 -1.89 4.44 -7.80
C PRO A 287 -0.69 3.81 -7.07
N MET A 288 -0.80 2.55 -6.71
CA MET A 288 0.23 1.78 -6.02
C MET A 288 0.18 0.32 -6.44
N ARG A 289 1.34 -0.32 -6.49
CA ARG A 289 1.48 -1.73 -6.82
C ARG A 289 1.40 -2.55 -5.53
N LEU A 290 0.28 -3.25 -5.34
CA LEU A 290 0.01 -4.06 -4.17
C LEU A 290 -0.05 -5.55 -4.53
N ALA A 291 0.86 -6.34 -3.99
CA ALA A 291 0.75 -7.79 -3.99
C ALA A 291 -0.40 -8.23 -3.04
N SER A 292 -0.82 -9.48 -3.13
CA SER A 292 -1.97 -10.00 -2.35
C SER A 292 -1.79 -9.83 -0.84
N ASP A 293 -0.57 -9.96 -0.34
CA ASP A 293 -0.21 -9.79 1.07
C ASP A 293 -0.10 -8.32 1.52
N ARG A 294 -0.34 -7.37 0.61
CA ARG A 294 -0.32 -5.93 0.85
C ARG A 294 -1.68 -5.26 0.73
N LEU A 295 -2.68 -5.99 0.22
CA LEU A 295 -4.05 -5.48 0.11
C LEU A 295 -4.68 -5.27 1.49
N VAL A 296 -4.41 -6.19 2.43
CA VAL A 296 -4.79 -6.10 3.84
C VAL A 296 -3.61 -6.55 4.68
N LEU A 297 -3.27 -5.81 5.73
CA LEU A 297 -2.16 -6.15 6.63
C LEU A 297 -2.67 -6.74 7.94
N HIS A 298 -2.02 -7.79 8.40
CA HIS A 298 -2.33 -8.50 9.63
C HIS A 298 -1.33 -8.22 10.76
N TRP A 299 -0.63 -7.10 10.71
CA TRP A 299 0.44 -6.77 11.65
C TRP A 299 -0.02 -6.75 13.11
N ASN A 300 -1.17 -6.13 13.38
CA ASN A 300 -1.70 -5.99 14.74
C ASN A 300 -2.57 -7.16 15.21
N GLU A 301 -2.56 -8.26 14.51
CA GLU A 301 -3.42 -9.40 14.76
C GLU A 301 -2.69 -10.50 15.53
N LYS A 302 -2.98 -10.64 16.82
CA LYS A 302 -2.39 -11.68 17.63
C LYS A 302 -2.89 -13.07 17.24
N GLY A 303 -1.95 -13.93 16.86
CA GLY A 303 -2.26 -15.32 16.48
C GLY A 303 -2.55 -15.50 14.99
N TYR A 304 -2.45 -14.48 14.18
CA TYR A 304 -2.48 -14.64 12.74
C TYR A 304 -1.40 -15.60 12.26
N SER A 305 -1.77 -16.49 11.39
CA SER A 305 -0.86 -17.45 10.77
C SER A 305 -0.96 -17.33 9.25
N SER A 306 0.04 -16.71 8.67
CA SER A 306 0.16 -16.60 7.20
C SER A 306 0.17 -17.97 6.50
N GLN A 307 0.69 -19.00 7.14
CA GLN A 307 0.69 -20.37 6.61
C GLN A 307 -0.72 -20.98 6.53
N ARG A 308 -1.61 -20.56 7.43
CA ARG A 308 -2.98 -21.07 7.50
C ARG A 308 -3.99 -20.15 6.86
N LYS A 309 -3.60 -18.91 6.51
CA LYS A 309 -4.49 -17.85 6.01
C LYS A 309 -5.77 -17.75 6.86
N GLN A 310 -5.59 -17.73 8.18
CA GLN A 310 -6.71 -17.72 9.14
C GLN A 310 -6.65 -16.43 9.94
N PRO A 311 -7.36 -15.38 9.50
CA PRO A 311 -7.56 -14.19 10.31
C PRO A 311 -8.22 -14.59 11.65
N THR A 312 -7.75 -14.01 12.74
CA THR A 312 -8.34 -14.18 14.07
C THR A 312 -9.36 -13.09 14.39
N VAL A 313 -9.30 -11.99 13.66
CA VAL A 313 -10.23 -10.87 13.72
C VAL A 313 -10.42 -10.31 12.32
N VAL A 314 -11.45 -9.51 12.12
CA VAL A 314 -11.65 -8.81 10.83
C VAL A 314 -10.56 -7.77 10.66
N GLN A 315 -9.88 -7.81 9.52
CA GLN A 315 -8.91 -6.79 9.12
C GLN A 315 -9.41 -6.06 7.88
N TYR A 316 -9.09 -4.79 7.77
CA TYR A 316 -9.51 -3.99 6.64
C TYR A 316 -8.52 -2.85 6.36
N GLU A 317 -8.48 -2.44 5.10
CA GLU A 317 -7.73 -1.28 4.63
C GLU A 317 -8.60 -0.45 3.70
N TYR A 318 -8.36 0.86 3.69
CA TYR A 318 -9.01 1.78 2.76
C TYR A 318 -7.96 2.42 1.88
N TYR A 319 -8.20 2.38 0.58
CA TYR A 319 -7.34 3.04 -0.40
C TYR A 319 -8.12 4.05 -1.24
N THR A 320 -7.39 4.98 -1.83
CA THR A 320 -7.92 5.96 -2.76
C THR A 320 -7.63 5.51 -4.19
N CYS A 321 -8.68 5.32 -4.99
CA CYS A 321 -8.56 5.01 -6.41
C CYS A 321 -8.09 6.20 -7.23
N MET A 322 -7.72 5.97 -8.48
CA MET A 322 -7.35 7.01 -9.44
C MET A 322 -8.55 7.86 -9.89
N GLY A 323 -8.33 8.84 -10.75
CA GLY A 323 -9.37 9.75 -11.27
C GLY A 323 -10.01 10.60 -10.17
N LYS A 324 -11.31 10.48 -9.99
CA LYS A 324 -12.08 11.20 -8.94
C LYS A 324 -11.68 10.85 -7.50
N ARG A 325 -10.67 10.00 -7.30
CA ARG A 325 -10.15 9.64 -5.99
C ARG A 325 -11.22 9.04 -5.06
N ARG A 326 -12.01 8.10 -5.56
CA ARG A 326 -13.01 7.41 -4.75
C ARG A 326 -12.38 6.42 -3.79
N LEU A 327 -12.99 6.22 -2.62
CA LEU A 327 -12.54 5.22 -1.65
C LEU A 327 -12.94 3.82 -2.08
N VAL A 328 -12.05 2.89 -1.82
CA VAL A 328 -12.32 1.45 -1.89
C VAL A 328 -11.88 0.79 -0.59
N LYS A 329 -12.70 -0.14 -0.08
CA LYS A 329 -12.42 -0.93 1.10
C LYS A 329 -11.97 -2.32 0.72
N PHE A 330 -10.89 -2.78 1.33
CA PHE A 330 -10.47 -4.18 1.31
C PHE A 330 -10.70 -4.76 2.70
N LEU A 331 -11.29 -5.93 2.77
CA LEU A 331 -11.56 -6.60 4.03
C LEU A 331 -11.20 -8.08 3.91
N GLU A 332 -10.58 -8.61 4.96
CA GLU A 332 -10.36 -10.03 5.16
C GLU A 332 -10.87 -10.47 6.54
N SER A 333 -11.58 -11.57 6.56
CA SER A 333 -12.08 -12.21 7.78
C SER A 333 -11.97 -13.72 7.66
N ALA A 334 -12.22 -14.44 8.75
CA ALA A 334 -12.30 -15.90 8.71
C ALA A 334 -13.43 -16.40 7.81
N GLU A 335 -14.48 -15.60 7.62
CA GLU A 335 -15.68 -15.93 6.85
C GLU A 335 -15.61 -15.49 5.40
N SER A 336 -14.68 -14.58 5.04
CA SER A 336 -14.56 -14.05 3.67
C SER A 336 -13.78 -14.98 2.73
N ASP A 337 -13.05 -15.96 3.28
CA ASP A 337 -12.17 -16.86 2.50
C ASP A 337 -11.23 -16.08 1.57
N GLY A 338 -10.52 -15.11 2.14
CA GLY A 338 -9.59 -14.21 1.46
C GLY A 338 -10.07 -12.77 1.40
N VAL A 339 -9.30 -11.93 0.71
CA VAL A 339 -9.57 -10.50 0.60
C VAL A 339 -10.77 -10.23 -0.30
N CYS A 340 -11.67 -9.35 0.15
CA CYS A 340 -12.83 -8.89 -0.62
C CYS A 340 -12.84 -7.38 -0.75
N ILE A 341 -13.22 -6.88 -1.94
CA ILE A 341 -13.44 -5.47 -2.24
C ILE A 341 -14.86 -5.10 -1.80
N ASN A 342 -15.00 -4.00 -1.06
CA ASN A 342 -16.28 -3.44 -0.64
C ASN A 342 -17.21 -4.46 0.04
N ARG A 343 -16.64 -5.27 0.95
CA ARG A 343 -17.41 -6.16 1.82
C ARG A 343 -17.83 -5.42 3.09
N PHE A 344 -19.11 -5.51 3.45
CA PHE A 344 -19.72 -4.82 4.59
C PHE A 344 -20.48 -5.81 5.49
N PRO A 345 -19.77 -6.65 6.25
CA PRO A 345 -20.40 -7.62 7.14
C PRO A 345 -20.92 -6.99 8.43
N LYS A 346 -21.74 -7.70 9.15
CA LYS A 346 -22.04 -7.41 10.56
C LYS A 346 -20.92 -7.96 11.42
N ILE A 347 -20.37 -7.09 12.26
CA ILE A 347 -19.24 -7.39 13.13
C ILE A 347 -19.72 -7.54 14.57
N ASP A 348 -19.29 -8.59 15.27
CA ASP A 348 -19.44 -8.69 16.72
C ASP A 348 -18.36 -7.83 17.39
N ASN A 349 -18.77 -6.68 17.86
CA ASN A 349 -17.94 -5.80 18.69
C ASN A 349 -18.45 -5.75 20.15
N SER A 350 -19.37 -6.65 20.52
CA SER A 350 -20.03 -6.67 21.85
C SER A 350 -19.08 -7.12 22.96
N ARG A 351 -17.98 -7.77 22.63
CA ARG A 351 -16.98 -8.25 23.60
C ARG A 351 -15.62 -7.66 23.27
N ARG A 352 -14.93 -7.18 24.30
CA ARG A 352 -13.52 -6.80 24.16
C ARG A 352 -12.69 -8.01 23.74
N GLY A 353 -11.85 -7.81 22.77
CA GLY A 353 -11.02 -8.86 22.17
C GLY A 353 -11.77 -9.77 21.20
N SER A 354 -13.01 -9.45 20.83
CA SER A 354 -13.73 -10.15 19.77
C SER A 354 -14.13 -9.15 18.68
N TYR A 355 -13.52 -9.26 17.53
CA TYR A 355 -13.86 -8.48 16.34
C TYR A 355 -14.04 -9.45 15.18
N HIS A 356 -15.16 -10.16 15.23
CA HIS A 356 -15.47 -11.27 14.32
C HIS A 356 -16.66 -10.94 13.44
N GLU A 357 -16.61 -11.40 12.21
CA GLU A 357 -17.77 -11.36 11.34
C GLU A 357 -18.86 -12.31 11.87
N ILE A 358 -20.08 -11.78 12.08
CA ILE A 358 -21.24 -12.58 12.50
C ILE A 358 -21.98 -13.11 11.28
N SER A 359 -22.22 -12.25 10.29
CA SER A 359 -22.91 -12.54 9.05
C SER A 359 -22.67 -11.47 8.02
N CYS A 360 -22.85 -11.80 6.76
CA CYS A 360 -22.83 -10.86 5.67
C CYS A 360 -23.99 -11.12 4.72
N ASP A 361 -24.80 -10.09 4.47
CA ASP A 361 -25.88 -10.18 3.49
C ASP A 361 -25.28 -10.33 2.08
N ALA A 362 -25.96 -11.05 1.18
CA ALA A 362 -25.41 -11.39 -0.13
C ALA A 362 -25.07 -10.16 -1.00
N ASP A 363 -25.88 -9.09 -0.89
CA ASP A 363 -25.66 -7.81 -1.55
C ASP A 363 -24.51 -6.97 -0.96
N LYS A 364 -23.97 -7.41 0.18
CA LYS A 364 -22.83 -6.78 0.90
C LYS A 364 -21.61 -7.67 0.96
N ALA A 365 -21.64 -8.82 0.30
CA ALA A 365 -20.54 -9.78 0.32
C ALA A 365 -19.25 -9.24 -0.31
N GLY A 366 -19.36 -8.22 -1.16
CA GLY A 366 -18.23 -7.64 -1.89
C GLY A 366 -17.73 -8.55 -3.00
N ILE A 367 -16.66 -8.13 -3.65
CA ILE A 367 -16.04 -8.84 -4.76
C ILE A 367 -14.78 -9.52 -4.23
N LYS A 368 -14.69 -10.84 -4.38
CA LYS A 368 -13.49 -11.60 -3.98
C LYS A 368 -12.32 -11.27 -4.90
N VAL A 369 -11.17 -10.99 -4.31
CA VAL A 369 -9.90 -10.81 -5.03
C VAL A 369 -9.19 -12.15 -5.03
N PRO A 370 -9.10 -12.85 -6.17
CA PRO A 370 -8.38 -14.10 -6.24
C PRO A 370 -6.87 -13.86 -6.11
N ILE A 371 -6.19 -14.80 -5.49
CA ILE A 371 -4.73 -14.82 -5.53
C ILE A 371 -4.36 -15.38 -6.90
N PRO A 372 -3.57 -14.66 -7.69
CA PRO A 372 -3.20 -15.13 -9.00
C PRO A 372 -2.32 -16.40 -8.92
N GLU A 373 -2.72 -17.50 -9.56
CA GLU A 373 -2.00 -18.79 -9.48
C GLU A 373 -0.80 -18.90 -10.45
N THR A 374 -0.73 -18.11 -11.52
CA THR A 374 0.20 -18.42 -12.63
C THR A 374 0.81 -17.19 -13.32
N GLU A 375 1.34 -16.25 -12.68
CA GLU A 375 1.17 -14.90 -13.10
C GLU A 375 2.36 -14.15 -13.56
N GLY A 376 3.20 -14.77 -14.31
CA GLY A 376 4.24 -14.11 -15.08
C GLY A 376 3.74 -12.99 -16.01
N GLU A 377 2.50 -13.08 -16.50
CA GLU A 377 1.98 -12.11 -17.46
C GLU A 377 1.24 -10.94 -16.81
N PHE A 378 0.55 -11.17 -15.69
CA PHE A 378 -0.25 -10.13 -14.99
C PHE A 378 0.47 -9.44 -13.85
N ASN A 379 1.64 -9.92 -13.46
CA ASN A 379 2.59 -9.20 -12.61
C ASN A 379 3.64 -8.54 -13.48
N VAL A 380 3.36 -7.34 -13.94
CA VAL A 380 4.25 -6.55 -14.78
C VAL A 380 5.18 -5.67 -13.96
N ARG A 381 6.13 -5.00 -14.61
CA ARG A 381 7.18 -4.22 -13.96
C ARG A 381 6.65 -3.19 -12.95
N ASN A 382 5.60 -2.47 -13.30
CA ASN A 382 5.01 -1.40 -12.51
C ASN A 382 3.57 -1.67 -12.09
N GLY A 383 3.08 -2.91 -12.19
CA GLY A 383 1.69 -3.18 -11.86
C GLY A 383 1.36 -4.64 -11.67
N ILE A 384 0.20 -4.85 -11.06
CA ILE A 384 -0.44 -6.16 -10.92
C ILE A 384 -1.87 -6.05 -11.41
N VAL A 385 -2.33 -7.06 -12.15
CA VAL A 385 -3.73 -7.21 -12.56
C VAL A 385 -4.36 -8.33 -11.75
N TYR A 386 -5.45 -8.02 -11.06
CA TYR A 386 -6.28 -9.00 -10.37
C TYR A 386 -7.56 -9.22 -11.17
N PRO A 387 -7.82 -10.45 -11.63
CA PRO A 387 -9.09 -10.77 -12.27
C PRO A 387 -10.23 -10.69 -11.26
N ILE A 388 -11.32 -10.08 -11.66
CA ILE A 388 -12.57 -10.08 -10.88
C ILE A 388 -13.72 -10.65 -11.72
N ASP A 389 -14.66 -11.33 -11.04
CA ASP A 389 -15.76 -12.06 -11.67
C ASP A 389 -17.11 -11.32 -11.59
N GLN A 390 -17.08 -10.09 -11.08
CA GLN A 390 -18.24 -9.20 -10.91
C GLN A 390 -17.84 -7.78 -11.30
N ILE A 391 -18.84 -6.97 -11.66
CA ILE A 391 -18.62 -5.56 -11.97
C ILE A 391 -18.25 -4.77 -10.70
N MET A 392 -17.13 -4.08 -10.76
CA MET A 392 -16.66 -3.19 -9.69
C MET A 392 -17.09 -1.75 -9.98
N ALA A 393 -18.02 -1.21 -9.22
CA ALA A 393 -18.45 0.17 -9.39
C ALA A 393 -18.63 0.91 -8.06
N TYR A 394 -18.42 2.22 -8.08
CA TYR A 394 -18.68 3.10 -6.92
C TYR A 394 -20.15 3.50 -6.90
N THR A 395 -20.99 2.55 -6.48
CA THR A 395 -22.44 2.71 -6.43
C THR A 395 -22.89 3.55 -5.22
N GLU A 396 -24.14 4.03 -5.25
CA GLU A 396 -24.75 4.68 -4.08
C GLU A 396 -24.79 3.76 -2.86
N ASP A 397 -24.96 2.45 -3.06
CA ASP A 397 -24.92 1.46 -1.97
C ASP A 397 -23.53 1.35 -1.36
N VAL A 398 -22.47 1.34 -2.18
CA VAL A 398 -21.08 1.35 -1.70
C VAL A 398 -20.81 2.63 -0.90
N GLN A 399 -21.19 3.79 -1.43
CA GLN A 399 -21.05 5.08 -0.76
C GLN A 399 -21.76 5.09 0.59
N HIS A 400 -23.00 4.63 0.61
CA HIS A 400 -23.83 4.58 1.81
C HIS A 400 -23.27 3.61 2.87
N ASN A 401 -22.77 2.46 2.47
CA ASN A 401 -22.16 1.52 3.41
C ASN A 401 -20.84 2.04 3.97
N LEU A 402 -19.98 2.65 3.15
CA LEU A 402 -18.77 3.33 3.61
C LEU A 402 -19.07 4.48 4.58
N HIS A 403 -20.15 5.24 4.33
CA HIS A 403 -20.58 6.33 5.22
C HIS A 403 -21.13 5.87 6.57
N LYS A 404 -21.40 4.58 6.74
CA LYS A 404 -21.84 3.98 8.00
C LYS A 404 -20.71 3.37 8.82
N GLU A 405 -19.48 3.56 8.42
CA GLU A 405 -18.31 3.01 9.09
C GLU A 405 -17.38 4.11 9.60
N ARG A 406 -16.62 3.80 10.65
CA ARG A 406 -15.40 4.54 10.97
C ARG A 406 -14.33 4.12 9.97
N ILE A 407 -13.83 5.07 9.20
CA ILE A 407 -12.81 4.85 8.18
C ILE A 407 -11.45 5.18 8.79
N ARG A 408 -10.55 4.20 8.90
CA ARG A 408 -9.19 4.39 9.40
C ARG A 408 -8.20 4.25 8.27
N PHE A 409 -7.37 5.25 8.09
CA PHE A 409 -6.27 5.22 7.16
C PHE A 409 -4.97 5.09 7.93
N ASP A 410 -4.22 4.04 7.69
CA ASP A 410 -2.79 4.07 7.97
C ASP A 410 -2.15 5.15 7.09
N ILE A 411 -1.38 6.05 7.70
CA ILE A 411 -0.85 7.20 6.96
C ILE A 411 0.15 6.79 5.90
N ALA A 412 0.95 5.75 6.14
CA ALA A 412 1.87 5.26 5.14
C ALA A 412 1.14 4.64 3.94
N SER A 413 0.00 3.95 4.16
CA SER A 413 -0.80 3.39 3.06
C SER A 413 -1.56 4.44 2.26
N ALA A 414 -1.78 5.63 2.83
CA ALA A 414 -2.37 6.74 2.12
C ALA A 414 -1.41 7.45 1.14
N MET A 415 -0.11 7.14 1.20
CA MET A 415 0.94 7.72 0.36
C MET A 415 1.48 6.69 -0.65
N PRO A 416 1.11 6.79 -1.94
CA PRO A 416 1.59 5.87 -2.97
C PRO A 416 3.12 5.73 -3.01
N GLU A 417 3.85 6.78 -2.74
CA GLU A 417 5.32 6.80 -2.74
C GLU A 417 5.91 5.89 -1.65
N MET A 418 5.26 5.80 -0.49
CA MET A 418 5.68 4.88 0.58
C MET A 418 5.48 3.42 0.18
N MET A 419 4.38 3.15 -0.54
CA MET A 419 4.01 1.80 -0.97
C MET A 419 4.86 1.32 -2.16
N ASN A 420 5.09 2.20 -3.15
CA ASN A 420 5.79 1.85 -4.40
C ASN A 420 7.31 1.73 -4.23
N ASN A 421 7.89 2.30 -3.18
CA ASN A 421 9.34 2.46 -3.03
C ASN A 421 9.95 1.66 -1.88
N ASP A 422 9.26 0.63 -1.40
CA ASP A 422 9.73 -0.22 -0.30
C ASP A 422 10.02 0.52 1.01
N ILE A 423 9.46 1.72 1.20
CA ILE A 423 9.68 2.49 2.42
C ILE A 423 8.84 1.87 3.54
N ARG A 424 7.57 1.58 3.25
CA ARG A 424 6.71 0.90 4.21
C ARG A 424 7.14 -0.54 4.41
N LEU A 425 7.18 -0.97 5.67
CA LEU A 425 7.51 -2.36 6.08
C LEU A 425 8.91 -2.84 5.66
N GLN A 426 9.86 -1.95 5.42
CA GLN A 426 11.26 -2.38 5.35
C GLN A 426 11.71 -2.85 6.71
N TYR A 427 11.81 -4.17 6.87
CA TYR A 427 12.38 -4.75 8.07
C TYR A 427 13.90 -4.57 8.09
N TYR A 428 14.36 -3.89 9.11
CA TYR A 428 15.74 -4.00 9.56
C TYR A 428 15.83 -4.85 10.81
N SER A 429 16.99 -5.45 11.00
CA SER A 429 17.25 -6.35 12.13
C SER A 429 16.64 -5.84 13.44
N LEU A 430 16.08 -6.75 14.21
CA LEU A 430 15.55 -6.54 15.56
C LEU A 430 16.33 -5.46 16.34
N GLY A 431 15.64 -4.40 16.76
CA GLY A 431 16.19 -3.34 17.60
C GLY A 431 16.74 -2.10 16.88
N GLN A 432 16.62 -1.99 15.57
CA GLN A 432 17.02 -0.77 14.85
C GLN A 432 15.80 -0.03 14.28
N ARG A 433 15.67 1.25 14.65
CA ARG A 433 14.73 2.17 14.02
C ARG A 433 15.31 2.64 12.70
N TRP A 434 14.52 2.56 11.62
CA TRP A 434 14.83 3.22 10.37
C TRP A 434 13.97 4.44 10.22
N GLY A 435 14.63 5.57 10.00
CA GLY A 435 13.98 6.80 9.64
C GLY A 435 14.37 7.17 8.21
N PHE A 436 13.38 7.53 7.41
CA PHE A 436 13.58 8.17 6.11
C PHE A 436 13.27 9.65 6.31
N PRO A 437 14.28 10.54 6.28
CA PRO A 437 14.06 11.96 6.44
C PRO A 437 13.68 12.59 5.10
N PHE A 438 12.56 13.30 5.06
CA PHE A 438 12.12 14.06 3.91
C PHE A 438 12.02 15.54 4.27
N THR A 439 12.31 16.41 3.30
CA THR A 439 12.30 17.88 3.46
C THR A 439 11.64 18.53 2.25
N SER A 440 11.30 19.84 2.37
CA SER A 440 10.79 20.64 1.26
C SER A 440 11.78 20.79 0.09
N GLN A 441 13.07 20.69 0.37
CA GLN A 441 14.14 20.86 -0.66
C GLN A 441 14.16 19.72 -1.68
N TYR A 442 13.66 18.55 -1.28
CA TYR A 442 13.63 17.33 -2.10
C TYR A 442 12.24 16.75 -2.09
N PRO A 443 11.28 17.35 -2.84
CA PRO A 443 9.89 16.90 -2.84
C PRO A 443 9.81 15.46 -3.34
N TYR A 444 9.28 14.59 -2.49
CA TYR A 444 9.15 13.17 -2.74
C TYR A 444 7.68 12.72 -2.83
N PHE A 445 6.79 13.45 -2.18
CA PHE A 445 5.37 13.14 -2.07
C PHE A 445 4.53 14.09 -2.91
N ASP A 446 3.50 13.54 -3.56
CA ASP A 446 2.53 14.35 -4.31
C ASP A 446 1.47 14.98 -3.40
N ASP A 447 1.10 14.29 -2.32
CA ASP A 447 0.01 14.69 -1.42
C ASP A 447 0.47 15.18 -0.04
N VAL A 448 1.80 15.33 0.17
CA VAL A 448 2.38 15.83 1.43
C VAL A 448 3.31 17.01 1.17
N PHE A 449 3.03 18.13 1.80
CA PHE A 449 3.76 19.40 1.64
C PHE A 449 4.49 19.73 2.92
N ILE A 450 5.81 19.70 2.89
CA ILE A 450 6.69 19.91 4.05
C ILE A 450 7.18 21.37 4.04
N GLY A 451 7.09 22.05 5.18
CA GLY A 451 7.62 23.41 5.34
C GLY A 451 9.16 23.45 5.36
N ASP A 452 9.74 24.60 5.01
CA ASP A 452 11.19 24.75 4.77
C ASP A 452 12.09 24.42 5.98
N GLU A 453 11.59 24.61 7.20
CA GLU A 453 12.33 24.33 8.44
C GLU A 453 11.80 23.08 9.15
N SER A 454 11.13 22.22 8.39
CA SER A 454 10.53 20.98 8.88
C SER A 454 11.21 19.78 8.27
N TRP A 455 11.29 18.71 9.07
CA TRP A 455 11.70 17.39 8.62
C TRP A 455 10.54 16.42 8.87
N PHE A 456 10.20 15.66 7.83
CA PHE A 456 9.23 14.60 7.89
C PHE A 456 9.96 13.26 7.90
N PHE A 457 9.75 12.49 8.94
CA PHE A 457 10.38 11.17 9.10
C PHE A 457 9.32 10.10 9.06
N TYR A 458 9.57 9.08 8.29
CA TYR A 458 8.89 7.81 8.38
C TYR A 458 9.74 6.84 9.19
N TYR A 459 9.15 6.22 10.18
CA TYR A 459 9.78 5.19 10.98
C TYR A 459 9.05 3.89 10.80
N ASN A 460 9.80 2.85 10.43
CA ASN A 460 9.33 1.49 10.55
C ASN A 460 10.30 0.68 11.41
N GLY A 461 9.83 -0.46 11.86
CA GLY A 461 10.63 -1.44 12.52
C GLY A 461 10.33 -1.61 13.99
N TYR A 462 10.84 -2.70 14.46
CA TYR A 462 10.68 -3.19 15.81
C TYR A 462 11.44 -2.32 16.81
N ASN A 463 10.71 -1.66 17.68
CA ASN A 463 11.28 -1.11 18.91
C ASN A 463 10.32 -1.40 20.06
N GLU A 464 10.87 -1.79 21.20
CA GLU A 464 10.17 -2.11 22.45
C GLU A 464 9.21 -0.99 22.92
N THR A 465 9.37 0.21 22.41
CA THR A 465 8.56 1.38 22.78
C THR A 465 7.56 1.81 21.72
N MET A 466 7.61 1.23 20.51
CA MET A 466 6.67 1.57 19.43
C MET A 466 5.38 0.77 19.55
N LYS A 467 4.29 1.45 19.81
CA LYS A 467 2.96 0.88 19.97
C LYS A 467 2.07 1.34 18.83
N ASN A 468 2.41 0.86 17.62
CA ASN A 468 1.94 1.41 16.36
C ASN A 468 0.87 0.54 15.73
N TYR A 469 0.02 1.20 14.98
CA TYR A 469 -0.86 0.56 14.01
C TYR A 469 -0.04 0.17 12.78
N GLN A 470 -0.15 -1.07 12.33
CA GLN A 470 0.55 -1.63 11.16
C GLN A 470 2.09 -1.55 11.20
N GLY A 471 2.70 -1.28 12.37
CA GLY A 471 4.15 -1.41 12.59
C GLY A 471 5.00 -0.24 12.14
N ASP A 472 4.40 0.90 11.88
CA ASP A 472 5.10 2.13 11.49
C ASP A 472 4.49 3.39 12.11
N GLU A 473 5.15 4.53 11.94
CA GLU A 473 4.64 5.82 12.37
C GLU A 473 5.32 6.97 11.62
N LEU A 474 4.66 8.12 11.59
CA LEU A 474 5.21 9.36 11.05
C LEU A 474 5.63 10.31 12.17
N ASN A 475 6.73 10.99 11.96
CA ASN A 475 7.25 11.98 12.87
C ASN A 475 7.62 13.26 12.11
N VAL A 476 7.15 14.39 12.58
CA VAL A 476 7.53 15.71 12.05
C VAL A 476 8.33 16.46 13.10
N ARG A 477 9.45 17.03 12.70
CA ARG A 477 10.40 17.74 13.57
C ARG A 477 10.79 19.11 13.02
N GLY A 478 11.54 19.83 13.80
CA GLY A 478 11.98 21.18 13.49
C GLY A 478 10.92 22.21 13.91
N PHE A 479 10.84 23.32 13.21
CA PHE A 479 9.71 24.27 13.28
C PHE A 479 8.50 23.67 12.54
N LEU A 480 8.06 22.49 13.02
CA LEU A 480 7.16 21.61 12.30
C LEU A 480 6.03 22.38 11.61
N ASP A 481 5.96 22.18 10.31
CA ASP A 481 4.94 22.69 9.42
C ASP A 481 4.75 21.67 8.30
N ILE A 482 3.60 21.02 8.26
CA ILE A 482 3.31 20.00 7.27
C ILE A 482 1.83 20.03 6.90
N THR A 483 1.54 19.86 5.62
CA THR A 483 0.18 19.82 5.09
C THR A 483 -0.03 18.51 4.35
N PHE A 484 -1.12 17.84 4.66
CA PHE A 484 -1.57 16.64 3.95
C PHE A 484 -2.78 16.97 3.08
N ARG A 485 -2.76 16.52 1.84
CA ARG A 485 -3.98 16.35 1.06
C ARG A 485 -4.67 15.09 1.57
N LEU A 486 -5.87 15.23 2.05
CA LEU A 486 -6.57 14.13 2.72
C LEU A 486 -7.20 13.15 1.70
N PRO A 487 -7.38 11.86 2.08
CA PRO A 487 -8.26 10.97 1.37
C PRO A 487 -9.69 11.54 1.27
N PRO A 488 -10.46 11.21 0.24
CA PRO A 488 -11.84 11.70 0.10
C PRO A 488 -12.78 11.08 1.14
N VAL A 489 -13.90 11.72 1.40
CA VAL A 489 -15.01 11.09 2.11
C VAL A 489 -15.95 10.37 1.13
N PRO A 490 -16.62 9.28 1.56
CA PRO A 490 -17.48 8.50 0.67
C PRO A 490 -18.77 9.19 0.27
N ALA A 491 -19.32 10.06 1.11
CA ALA A 491 -20.57 10.78 0.91
C ALA A 491 -20.52 12.13 1.61
N ASP A 492 -21.40 13.04 1.21
CA ASP A 492 -21.59 14.31 1.91
C ASP A 492 -22.10 14.08 3.33
N GLY A 493 -21.50 14.75 4.30
CA GLY A 493 -21.90 14.57 5.70
C GLY A 493 -21.04 15.37 6.67
N ILE A 494 -21.37 15.27 7.95
CA ILE A 494 -20.53 15.80 9.03
C ILE A 494 -19.62 14.67 9.50
N TYR A 495 -18.32 14.98 9.55
CA TYR A 495 -17.31 14.01 9.97
C TYR A 495 -16.51 14.52 11.16
N GLU A 496 -16.18 13.62 12.08
CA GLU A 496 -15.05 13.79 12.97
C GLU A 496 -13.78 13.32 12.26
N ILE A 497 -12.76 14.18 12.27
CA ILE A 497 -11.40 13.76 11.89
C ILE A 497 -10.61 13.58 13.17
N ARG A 498 -9.99 12.43 13.30
CA ARG A 498 -9.22 12.02 14.47
C ARG A 498 -7.86 11.55 14.04
N PHE A 499 -6.86 11.77 14.86
CA PHE A 499 -5.56 11.16 14.68
C PHE A 499 -5.12 10.41 15.93
N ASN A 500 -4.33 9.38 15.75
CA ASN A 500 -3.69 8.69 16.85
C ASN A 500 -2.40 9.39 17.24
N VAL A 501 -2.20 9.55 18.54
CA VAL A 501 -1.00 10.15 19.14
C VAL A 501 -0.42 9.18 20.14
N GLN A 502 0.86 8.90 20.01
CA GLN A 502 1.66 8.38 21.08
C GLN A 502 2.29 9.54 21.84
N SER A 503 1.79 9.81 23.05
CA SER A 503 2.19 10.99 23.85
C SER A 503 3.36 10.73 24.80
N GLU A 504 4.18 9.72 24.58
CA GLU A 504 5.41 9.53 25.34
C GLU A 504 6.48 10.55 24.93
N GLY A 505 7.00 11.28 25.86
CA GLY A 505 8.19 12.08 25.65
C GLY A 505 8.06 13.58 25.95
N HIS A 506 9.17 14.14 26.35
CA HIS A 506 9.30 15.56 26.70
C HIS A 506 9.31 16.48 25.48
N ASN A 507 9.53 15.89 24.28
CA ASN A 507 9.75 16.65 23.06
C ASN A 507 8.46 16.99 22.30
N ARG A 508 7.29 16.54 22.78
CA ARG A 508 6.01 16.95 22.21
C ARG A 508 5.74 18.41 22.58
N GLY A 509 5.01 19.12 21.73
CA GLY A 509 4.75 20.55 21.90
C GLY A 509 3.31 20.94 21.72
N MET A 510 3.09 22.20 21.41
CA MET A 510 1.78 22.73 21.03
C MET A 510 1.71 22.86 19.52
N VAL A 511 0.59 22.44 18.94
CA VAL A 511 0.36 22.42 17.50
C VAL A 511 -0.95 23.13 17.18
N GLN A 512 -0.91 24.07 16.26
CA GLN A 512 -2.08 24.64 15.62
C GLN A 512 -2.46 23.81 14.41
N PHE A 513 -3.70 23.39 14.34
CA PHE A 513 -4.27 22.74 13.16
C PHE A 513 -4.95 23.76 12.26
N TYR A 514 -4.88 23.52 10.95
CA TYR A 514 -5.54 24.31 9.93
C TYR A 514 -6.25 23.33 8.98
N TRP A 515 -7.42 23.75 8.52
CA TRP A 515 -8.29 22.89 7.74
C TRP A 515 -8.98 23.67 6.63
N GLY A 516 -9.20 23.07 5.45
CA GLY A 516 -9.97 23.68 4.38
C GLY A 516 -9.69 23.04 3.02
N GLU A 517 -10.27 23.63 1.99
CA GLU A 517 -10.22 23.16 0.61
C GLU A 517 -9.04 23.77 -0.20
N ASN A 518 -8.50 24.87 0.26
CA ASN A 518 -7.39 25.56 -0.42
C ASN A 518 -6.09 25.44 0.40
N LYS A 519 -5.16 24.64 -0.10
CA LYS A 519 -3.86 24.35 0.51
C LYS A 519 -3.08 25.62 0.91
N ASP A 520 -3.16 26.65 0.09
CA ASP A 520 -2.37 27.87 0.26
C ASP A 520 -3.04 28.91 1.19
N ASN A 521 -4.29 28.66 1.56
CA ASN A 521 -5.06 29.54 2.46
C ASN A 521 -5.99 28.75 3.39
N LEU A 522 -5.39 28.06 4.35
CA LEU A 522 -6.13 27.26 5.32
C LEU A 522 -6.42 28.07 6.58
N PRO A 523 -7.69 28.21 7.00
CA PRO A 523 -8.03 28.83 8.28
C PRO A 523 -7.60 27.95 9.47
N PRO A 524 -7.22 28.58 10.62
CA PRO A 524 -6.92 27.83 11.82
C PRO A 524 -8.19 27.20 12.41
N MET A 525 -8.05 25.98 12.91
CA MET A 525 -9.10 25.22 13.60
C MET A 525 -8.93 25.34 15.12
N GLY A 526 -9.92 25.95 15.79
CA GLY A 526 -9.91 26.08 17.25
C GLY A 526 -8.65 26.75 17.80
N ILE A 527 -8.30 26.37 19.02
CA ILE A 527 -7.06 26.80 19.69
C ILE A 527 -5.96 25.76 19.51
N PRO A 528 -4.69 26.16 19.63
CA PRO A 528 -3.58 25.20 19.59
C PRO A 528 -3.76 24.06 20.61
N LEU A 529 -3.46 22.86 20.19
CA LEU A 529 -3.55 21.66 21.02
C LEU A 529 -2.20 21.33 21.64
N ASP A 530 -2.20 21.05 22.95
CA ASP A 530 -1.04 20.45 23.61
C ASP A 530 -1.02 18.94 23.36
N ILE A 531 -0.12 18.51 22.48
CA ILE A 531 0.02 17.10 22.11
C ILE A 531 0.86 16.29 23.10
N ARG A 532 1.31 16.89 24.20
CA ARG A 532 1.90 16.20 25.35
C ARG A 532 0.85 15.54 26.24
N THR A 533 -0.41 15.95 26.10
CA THR A 533 -1.51 15.45 26.93
C THR A 533 -1.89 14.02 26.51
N SER A 534 -1.87 13.12 27.46
CA SER A 534 -2.24 11.71 27.32
C SER A 534 -3.07 11.22 28.51
N GLY A 535 -3.37 9.95 28.56
CA GLY A 535 -4.02 9.32 29.70
C GLY A 535 -3.09 9.11 30.91
N LEU A 536 -1.79 9.37 30.79
CA LEU A 536 -0.84 9.23 31.89
C LEU A 536 -0.71 10.51 32.73
N GLU A 537 -0.57 10.31 34.05
CA GLU A 537 0.11 11.28 34.88
C GLU A 537 1.58 11.37 34.51
N ARG A 538 2.04 12.51 34.02
CA ARG A 538 3.46 12.69 33.73
C ARG A 538 4.22 13.13 34.96
N ARG A 539 5.24 12.37 35.29
CA ARG A 539 6.31 12.79 36.21
C ARG A 539 7.41 13.46 35.41
N THR A 540 7.64 14.73 35.64
CA THR A 540 8.83 15.42 35.13
C THR A 540 9.75 15.73 36.30
N THR A 541 10.99 16.18 36.03
CA THR A 541 11.92 16.69 37.05
C THR A 541 11.37 17.90 37.82
N SER A 542 10.34 18.55 37.28
CA SER A 542 9.68 19.72 37.86
C SER A 542 8.30 19.45 38.49
N GLY A 543 7.83 18.20 38.49
CA GLY A 543 6.55 17.84 39.12
C GLY A 543 5.78 16.74 38.41
N THR A 544 4.64 16.37 38.97
CA THR A 544 3.67 15.44 38.39
C THR A 544 2.56 16.24 37.75
N PHE A 545 2.27 16.02 36.48
CA PHE A 545 1.13 16.61 35.80
C PHE A 545 0.02 15.56 35.74
N PRO A 546 -1.09 15.75 36.46
CA PRO A 546 -2.20 14.80 36.44
C PRO A 546 -2.81 14.75 35.02
N SER A 547 -3.25 13.57 34.61
CA SER A 547 -4.07 13.41 33.42
C SER A 547 -5.42 14.08 33.65
N ASN A 548 -5.69 15.19 32.96
CA ASN A 548 -6.95 15.91 33.07
C ASN A 548 -8.02 15.35 32.13
N VAL A 549 -7.67 14.35 31.30
CA VAL A 549 -8.57 13.88 30.22
C VAL A 549 -9.57 12.84 30.69
N GLY A 550 -9.39 12.32 31.93
CA GLY A 550 -10.32 11.34 32.50
C GLY A 550 -10.12 9.91 31.95
N TRP A 551 -8.91 9.59 31.51
CA TRP A 551 -8.58 8.23 31.08
C TRP A 551 -8.49 7.29 32.29
N GLU A 552 -9.20 6.18 32.19
CA GLU A 552 -9.13 5.08 33.14
C GLU A 552 -9.11 3.76 32.38
N ARG A 553 -8.41 2.78 32.93
CA ARG A 553 -8.34 1.45 32.30
C ARG A 553 -9.72 0.81 32.29
N ASP A 554 -10.02 0.08 31.24
CA ASP A 554 -11.24 -0.69 31.13
C ASP A 554 -11.34 -1.75 32.23
N THR A 555 -12.53 -1.93 32.77
CA THR A 555 -12.93 -2.92 33.77
C THR A 555 -13.85 -3.98 33.17
N GLN A 556 -14.38 -4.87 33.99
CA GLN A 556 -15.41 -5.83 33.61
C GLN A 556 -16.84 -5.20 33.56
N ASP A 557 -16.97 -3.94 33.93
CA ASP A 557 -18.21 -3.19 33.95
C ASP A 557 -18.30 -2.33 32.69
N ASP A 558 -19.14 -2.76 31.74
CA ASP A 558 -19.29 -2.06 30.46
C ASP A 558 -19.95 -0.71 30.58
N ASP A 559 -20.87 -0.52 31.52
CA ASP A 559 -21.50 0.78 31.78
C ASP A 559 -20.48 1.79 32.32
N TYR A 560 -19.64 1.36 33.26
CA TYR A 560 -18.54 2.17 33.76
C TYR A 560 -17.57 2.55 32.66
N ASN A 561 -17.20 1.62 31.80
CA ASN A 561 -16.28 1.88 30.69
C ASN A 561 -16.87 2.88 29.69
N ALA A 562 -18.16 2.77 29.39
CA ALA A 562 -18.87 3.70 28.52
C ALA A 562 -18.89 5.13 29.12
N GLU A 563 -19.03 5.27 30.45
CA GLU A 563 -18.93 6.59 31.11
C GLU A 563 -17.53 7.19 31.00
N VAL A 564 -16.49 6.37 31.16
CA VAL A 564 -15.09 6.81 30.98
C VAL A 564 -14.87 7.27 29.55
N ASP A 565 -15.29 6.50 28.56
CA ASP A 565 -15.18 6.85 27.15
C ASP A 565 -15.92 8.15 26.81
N LYS A 566 -17.10 8.37 27.40
CA LYS A 566 -17.86 9.61 27.28
C LYS A 566 -17.14 10.82 27.88
N LYS A 567 -16.51 10.66 29.05
CA LYS A 567 -15.70 11.74 29.68
C LYS A 567 -14.52 12.11 28.81
N LEU A 568 -13.83 11.10 28.24
CA LEU A 568 -12.72 11.33 27.30
C LEU A 568 -13.18 12.11 26.07
N ARG A 569 -14.29 11.71 25.45
CA ARG A 569 -14.84 12.40 24.28
C ARG A 569 -15.22 13.85 24.57
N ASN A 570 -15.76 14.14 25.73
CA ASN A 570 -16.07 15.51 26.15
C ASN A 570 -14.81 16.38 26.23
N ASN A 571 -13.66 15.80 26.46
CA ASN A 571 -12.37 16.47 26.48
C ASN A 571 -11.63 16.42 25.12
N GLY A 572 -12.26 15.89 24.07
CA GLY A 572 -11.69 15.75 22.72
C GLY A 572 -10.72 14.59 22.57
N PHE A 573 -10.82 13.58 23.44
CA PHE A 573 -9.97 12.39 23.41
C PHE A 573 -10.78 11.11 23.27
N MET A 574 -10.13 10.06 22.80
CA MET A 574 -10.60 8.68 22.85
C MET A 574 -9.44 7.78 23.23
N LYS A 575 -9.71 6.63 23.82
CA LYS A 575 -8.69 5.58 24.00
C LYS A 575 -8.17 5.11 22.64
N GLY A 576 -6.96 4.57 22.61
CA GLY A 576 -6.45 3.85 21.45
C GLY A 576 -7.42 2.75 21.00
N ALA A 577 -7.29 2.30 19.77
CA ALA A 577 -8.08 1.17 19.27
C ALA A 577 -7.74 -0.13 20.01
N GLU A 578 -8.67 -1.09 20.02
CA GLU A 578 -8.44 -2.41 20.63
C GLU A 578 -7.66 -3.32 19.67
N ILE A 579 -6.47 -2.91 19.35
CA ILE A 579 -5.53 -3.63 18.51
C ILE A 579 -4.30 -4.05 19.32
N TYR A 580 -3.67 -5.14 18.92
CA TYR A 580 -2.39 -5.54 19.50
C TYR A 580 -1.26 -4.69 18.92
N CYS A 581 -0.36 -4.29 19.77
CA CYS A 581 0.86 -3.60 19.38
C CYS A 581 2.07 -4.24 20.05
N ASP A 582 3.24 -3.91 19.52
CA ASP A 582 4.48 -4.48 20.03
C ASP A 582 4.79 -3.98 21.43
N GLY A 583 5.06 -4.91 22.34
CA GLY A 583 5.46 -4.64 23.70
C GLY A 583 6.87 -5.11 24.01
N GLY A 584 7.74 -5.27 22.99
CA GLY A 584 9.15 -5.64 23.16
C GLY A 584 9.45 -7.12 23.06
N GLN A 585 8.46 -7.99 23.05
CA GLN A 585 8.56 -9.44 22.88
C GLN A 585 7.45 -10.01 22.00
N GLY A 586 7.04 -9.29 20.99
CA GLY A 586 5.92 -9.61 20.11
C GLY A 586 4.62 -8.94 20.54
N LEU A 587 3.55 -9.16 19.77
CA LEU A 587 2.25 -8.52 19.97
C LEU A 587 1.59 -8.92 21.30
N SER A 588 1.90 -8.18 22.35
CA SER A 588 1.48 -8.53 23.72
C SER A 588 0.65 -7.44 24.41
N THR A 589 0.66 -6.21 23.90
CA THR A 589 0.01 -5.06 24.53
C THR A 589 -1.13 -4.57 23.66
N MET A 590 -2.28 -4.36 24.28
CA MET A 590 -3.44 -3.73 23.61
C MET A 590 -3.28 -2.21 23.64
N ALA A 591 -3.38 -1.56 22.48
CA ALA A 591 -3.30 -0.10 22.37
C ALA A 591 -4.36 0.59 23.23
N ARG A 592 -5.59 0.06 23.29
CA ARG A 592 -6.67 0.59 24.12
C ARG A 592 -6.35 0.56 25.63
N ALA A 593 -5.55 -0.38 26.07
CA ALA A 593 -5.15 -0.53 27.48
C ALA A 593 -3.97 0.36 27.88
N ASP A 594 -3.38 1.09 26.93
CA ASP A 594 -2.22 1.93 27.15
C ASP A 594 -2.61 3.42 27.23
N PRO A 595 -2.38 4.08 28.37
CA PRO A 595 -2.77 5.47 28.55
C PRO A 595 -1.95 6.47 27.73
N VAL A 596 -0.81 6.08 27.15
CA VAL A 596 -0.03 6.96 26.26
C VAL A 596 -0.56 6.98 24.85
N ILE A 597 -1.33 5.96 24.47
CA ILE A 597 -1.95 5.87 23.15
C ILE A 597 -3.37 6.41 23.23
N VAL A 598 -3.58 7.57 22.62
CA VAL A 598 -4.89 8.22 22.59
C VAL A 598 -5.21 8.70 21.20
N ARG A 599 -6.48 8.66 20.83
CA ARG A 599 -6.99 9.32 19.64
C ARG A 599 -7.44 10.73 20.02
N ARG A 600 -7.03 11.72 19.20
CA ARG A 600 -7.45 13.12 19.36
C ARG A 600 -8.47 13.47 18.30
N ILE A 601 -9.59 14.03 18.73
CA ILE A 601 -10.59 14.62 17.83
C ILE A 601 -10.12 16.04 17.51
N ILE A 602 -9.88 16.33 16.21
CA ILE A 602 -9.33 17.60 15.75
C ILE A 602 -10.32 18.43 14.95
N VAL A 603 -11.24 17.79 14.24
CA VAL A 603 -12.19 18.45 13.34
C VAL A 603 -13.57 17.82 13.51
N ARG A 604 -14.62 18.64 13.49
CA ARG A 604 -16.03 18.25 13.33
C ARG A 604 -16.67 19.22 12.35
N GLU A 605 -16.58 18.88 11.06
CA GLU A 605 -16.99 19.79 9.99
C GLU A 605 -17.79 19.05 8.91
N PRO A 606 -18.64 19.77 8.17
CA PRO A 606 -19.23 19.24 6.95
C PRO A 606 -18.15 18.99 5.90
N MET A 607 -18.20 17.83 5.26
CA MET A 607 -17.35 17.46 4.13
C MET A 607 -18.22 16.96 2.99
N LYS A 608 -17.76 17.20 1.76
CA LYS A 608 -18.39 16.74 0.53
C LYS A 608 -17.52 15.73 -0.19
N ALA A 609 -18.14 14.74 -0.77
CA ALA A 609 -17.44 13.64 -1.45
C ALA A 609 -16.63 14.07 -2.67
N ASP A 610 -17.05 15.14 -3.34
CA ASP A 610 -16.38 15.65 -4.55
C ASP A 610 -15.39 16.79 -4.30
N GLU A 611 -15.20 17.18 -3.03
CA GLU A 611 -14.25 18.23 -2.64
C GLU A 611 -12.94 17.65 -2.13
N THR A 612 -11.86 18.40 -2.33
CA THR A 612 -10.54 18.05 -1.80
C THR A 612 -10.29 18.85 -0.53
N TYR A 613 -9.86 18.15 0.52
CA TYR A 613 -9.55 18.76 1.80
C TYR A 613 -8.07 18.61 2.15
N TYR A 614 -7.57 19.61 2.87
CA TYR A 614 -6.20 19.67 3.36
C TYR A 614 -6.20 19.85 4.87
N LEU A 615 -5.32 19.13 5.52
CA LEU A 615 -5.04 19.26 6.96
C LEU A 615 -3.58 19.68 7.12
N ARG A 616 -3.37 20.87 7.72
CA ARG A 616 -2.04 21.35 8.06
C ARG A 616 -1.91 21.40 9.57
N PHE A 617 -0.76 21.00 10.07
CA PHE A 617 -0.39 21.23 11.45
C PHE A 617 0.97 21.91 11.53
N LYS A 618 1.02 22.90 12.40
CA LYS A 618 2.16 23.78 12.57
C LYS A 618 2.46 24.01 14.05
N SER A 619 3.74 23.98 14.41
CA SER A 619 4.21 24.35 15.73
C SER A 619 3.84 25.81 16.04
N VAL A 620 3.39 26.07 17.26
CA VAL A 620 3.18 27.43 17.76
C VAL A 620 4.32 27.91 18.66
N LEU A 621 5.32 27.06 18.90
CA LEU A 621 6.49 27.37 19.71
C LEU A 621 7.72 27.43 18.81
N ASP A 622 8.55 28.46 19.00
CA ASP A 622 9.85 28.59 18.36
C ASP A 622 10.87 27.66 19.02
N ASP A 623 10.67 26.34 18.87
CA ASP A 623 11.51 25.32 19.46
C ASP A 623 11.71 24.17 18.47
N GLN A 624 12.89 24.14 17.85
CA GLN A 624 13.27 23.11 16.85
C GLN A 624 13.37 21.71 17.44
N THR A 625 13.36 21.56 18.74
CA THR A 625 13.45 20.24 19.40
C THR A 625 12.09 19.57 19.54
N ARG A 626 11.01 20.24 19.14
CA ARG A 626 9.67 19.67 19.23
C ARG A 626 9.38 18.72 18.08
N GLU A 627 8.57 17.74 18.40
CA GLU A 627 8.18 16.70 17.46
C GLU A 627 6.68 16.40 17.58
N PHE A 628 6.10 15.98 16.46
CA PHE A 628 4.73 15.51 16.34
C PHE A 628 4.75 14.11 15.75
N TYR A 629 4.08 13.17 16.41
CA TYR A 629 3.92 11.81 15.92
C TYR A 629 2.48 11.58 15.50
N MET A 630 2.30 10.89 14.39
CA MET A 630 1.03 10.46 13.86
C MET A 630 1.17 9.08 13.27
N ASP A 631 0.24 8.21 13.57
CA ASP A 631 0.24 6.82 13.16
C ASP A 631 -0.88 6.57 12.13
N TYR A 632 -2.11 6.86 12.51
CA TYR A 632 -3.24 6.76 11.61
C TYR A 632 -4.19 7.96 11.74
N LEU A 633 -4.99 8.15 10.70
CA LEU A 633 -6.06 9.11 10.63
C LEU A 633 -7.41 8.37 10.57
N GLU A 634 -8.43 8.89 11.26
CA GLU A 634 -9.79 8.36 11.17
C GLU A 634 -10.77 9.43 10.72
N TYR A 635 -11.70 9.01 9.83
CA TYR A 635 -12.95 9.71 9.58
C TYR A 635 -14.08 8.93 10.24
N CYS A 636 -14.87 9.61 11.03
CA CYS A 636 -16.06 9.03 11.61
C CYS A 636 -17.28 9.88 11.27
N PRO A 637 -18.21 9.37 10.46
CA PRO A 637 -19.44 10.06 10.14
C PRO A 637 -20.28 10.32 11.39
N LYS A 638 -21.06 11.41 11.36
CA LYS A 638 -21.95 11.77 12.47
C LYS A 638 -22.94 10.64 12.80
N GLU A 639 -23.44 9.97 11.81
CA GLU A 639 -24.35 8.82 11.92
C GLU A 639 -23.73 7.64 12.67
N VAL A 640 -22.40 7.61 12.78
CA VAL A 640 -21.65 6.58 13.51
C VAL A 640 -21.33 7.05 14.92
N TYR A 641 -20.65 8.20 15.06
CA TYR A 641 -20.18 8.63 16.38
C TYR A 641 -21.28 9.16 17.32
N ASP A 642 -22.43 9.53 16.79
CA ASP A 642 -23.56 10.10 17.52
C ASP A 642 -24.75 9.14 17.58
N ASN A 643 -24.56 7.88 17.23
CA ASN A 643 -25.63 6.88 17.23
C ASN A 643 -25.73 6.19 18.59
N PRO A 644 -26.84 6.39 19.33
CA PRO A 644 -27.01 5.76 20.64
C PRO A 644 -27.36 4.26 20.57
N GLU A 645 -27.86 3.78 19.41
CA GLU A 645 -28.33 2.39 19.25
C GLU A 645 -27.20 1.45 18.82
N THR A 646 -26.25 1.96 18.05
CA THR A 646 -25.08 1.22 17.61
C THR A 646 -23.82 1.97 18.02
N PRO A 647 -23.25 1.66 19.20
CA PRO A 647 -22.03 2.28 19.66
C PRO A 647 -20.92 2.13 18.62
N GLU A 648 -20.10 3.17 18.52
CA GLU A 648 -18.95 3.12 17.68
C GLU A 648 -18.04 1.94 18.04
N ASP A 649 -17.56 1.28 17.03
CA ASP A 649 -16.59 0.21 17.11
C ASP A 649 -15.32 0.65 17.86
N ILE A 650 -14.89 -0.15 18.82
CA ILE A 650 -13.69 0.11 19.64
C ILE A 650 -12.41 -0.47 19.02
N TRP A 651 -12.53 -1.35 18.02
CA TRP A 651 -11.42 -1.97 17.32
C TRP A 651 -10.64 -1.01 16.43
#